data_a4a8f83dc5613fda5770832bfb0c1570
#
_entry.id   a4a8f83dc5613fda5770832bfb0c1570
#
_cell.length_a   1.000
_cell.length_b   1.000
_cell.length_c   1.000
_cell.angle_alpha   90.00
_cell.angle_beta   90.00
_cell.angle_gamma   90.00
#
_symmetry.space_group_name_H-M   'P 1'
#
loop_
_entity.id
_entity.type
_entity.pdbx_description
1 polymer ?
#
loop_
_entity_poly.entity_id
_entity_poly.type
_entity_poly.pdbx_seq_one_letter_code
_entity_poly.pdbx_strand_id
1 'polypeptide(L)'
;MKGNEIQSRKAIRFCHFSRQSYAAFRTLNKVVLIGVLTIPTLTFALTEPLQAQVQQQEKLQLYELEEIEVTGSRVPLTLSQAARMVTVLDRQSIATAPVQSVNDLLKYAIGVDVRQRGDMGVQTDISIRGGTFDQITILLNGINICDPQTGHNVADLPVDLSEIERIEVLEGPAGRVYGTSSLVGAINIVTRTNPSSSAEVHAEGGSYGFFRGGARANIAQGRFNNQLSGNYTRTDGFSRNQAGSLNADFQTAKLFYQGQYQQSDLEIRWHAGYSNKDYGSNTFYSAKYDDQFEHTRKYFGAVQAETKGSAFHFRPAVYWNRSEDRFELFRDHPEKVPYNYHRTDVYGLNLNSYLETVIGKTAFGAELRNEGIISTGLGEPLNQPKPAPDGKGEYTVGLNRTNISFHAEHTLLLKRFTLSAGVIAVKNTANEMNFRFYPGVDASYQFASNWKAYASFNTSLRMPTFTELYYSVGGHMADKYLKPEEMNAYEVGLKYLFGGVRGTLSLYHHHGMNMIDWIMDTSEGEEAVWKSVNHTKLNTWGVETSWLVDLPKLTGWDGFFRTIQLGYSYIDQDKDLDPTIQSKYALEYLKHKVVAQADFRIWRQLGLHVAYRWQDRVGNYQAYQQGAATGALVPYSPYSLLDARLAWDADRYKVYVEANNLLNKTYYDHGNIPQPGIWVKAGVSWRIF
;
A
#
# COMPACT_ATOMS: atom_id res chain seq x y z
N MET A 1 25.82 17.23 67.33
CA MET A 1 25.29 16.21 68.28
C MET A 1 24.06 15.55 67.64
N LYS A 2 24.15 14.25 67.54
CA LYS A 2 23.06 13.28 67.27
C LYS A 2 22.34 13.47 65.94
N GLY A 3 22.30 12.58 65.02
CA GLY A 3 22.73 11.17 64.96
C GLY A 3 21.66 10.39 64.22
N ASN A 4 22.07 9.70 63.20
CA ASN A 4 21.64 8.40 62.73
C ASN A 4 20.15 8.01 62.74
N GLU A 5 19.89 7.31 61.67
CA GLU A 5 18.82 6.32 61.41
C GLU A 5 17.67 6.81 60.51
N ILE A 6 17.79 6.44 59.26
CA ILE A 6 16.81 5.57 58.57
C ILE A 6 17.46 5.12 57.25
N GLN A 7 18.23 4.05 57.30
CA GLN A 7 18.40 3.11 56.20
C GLN A 7 17.58 1.86 56.57
N SER A 8 16.81 1.41 55.61
CA SER A 8 16.14 0.12 55.49
C SER A 8 14.62 0.25 55.29
N ARG A 9 14.21 0.27 54.06
CA ARG A 9 12.97 -0.33 53.52
C ARG A 9 12.73 0.06 52.06
N LYS A 10 13.60 -0.42 51.15
CA LYS A 10 13.31 -0.50 49.73
C LYS A 10 14.00 -1.74 49.14
N ALA A 11 13.57 -2.87 49.57
CA ALA A 11 13.90 -4.14 48.93
C ALA A 11 12.79 -5.13 49.27
N ILE A 12 11.72 -5.14 48.52
CA ILE A 12 10.73 -6.22 48.30
C ILE A 12 9.58 -5.62 47.49
N ARG A 13 9.78 -5.49 46.15
CA ARG A 13 8.72 -5.42 45.13
C ARG A 13 9.29 -5.64 43.74
N PHE A 14 10.13 -6.65 43.60
CA PHE A 14 10.66 -7.04 42.25
C PHE A 14 10.51 -8.57 42.08
N CYS A 15 9.32 -9.11 42.30
CA CYS A 15 9.12 -10.55 42.07
C CYS A 15 7.67 -10.94 41.74
N HIS A 16 6.89 -10.10 41.04
CA HIS A 16 5.54 -10.53 40.64
C HIS A 16 5.18 -10.29 39.18
N PHE A 17 6.11 -9.78 38.34
CA PHE A 17 5.82 -9.52 36.94
C PHE A 17 6.29 -10.60 35.96
N SER A 18 7.00 -11.63 36.41
CA SER A 18 7.59 -12.64 35.52
C SER A 18 6.75 -13.92 35.33
N ARG A 19 5.62 -14.09 36.02
CA ARG A 19 4.82 -15.33 35.88
C ARG A 19 3.66 -15.27 34.91
N GLN A 20 3.17 -14.09 34.51
CA GLN A 20 2.09 -13.99 33.50
C GLN A 20 2.62 -14.06 32.10
N SER A 21 3.82 -13.57 31.81
CA SER A 21 4.44 -13.63 30.46
C SER A 21 4.84 -15.06 30.06
N TYR A 22 5.16 -15.93 31.01
CA TYR A 22 5.51 -17.33 30.73
C TYR A 22 4.30 -18.23 30.41
N ALA A 23 3.10 -17.87 30.85
CA ALA A 23 1.90 -18.65 30.58
C ALA A 23 1.39 -18.39 29.12
N ALA A 24 1.52 -17.16 28.62
CA ALA A 24 1.17 -16.82 27.25
C ALA A 24 2.09 -17.49 26.22
N PHE A 25 3.38 -17.60 26.53
CA PHE A 25 4.35 -18.28 25.67
C PHE A 25 4.15 -19.81 25.58
N ARG A 26 3.64 -20.45 26.63
CA ARG A 26 3.32 -21.88 26.60
C ARG A 26 2.06 -22.21 25.81
N THR A 27 1.10 -21.31 25.74
CA THR A 27 -0.14 -21.52 24.97
C THR A 27 0.10 -21.27 23.47
N LEU A 28 0.95 -20.31 23.11
CA LEU A 28 1.32 -20.02 21.72
C LEU A 28 2.13 -21.19 21.10
N ASN A 29 3.05 -21.80 21.88
CA ASN A 29 3.82 -22.95 21.42
C ASN A 29 2.95 -24.20 21.11
N LYS A 30 1.79 -24.34 21.75
CA LYS A 30 0.90 -25.48 21.47
C LYS A 30 0.03 -25.26 20.24
N VAL A 31 -0.37 -24.03 19.91
CA VAL A 31 -1.21 -23.74 18.75
C VAL A 31 -0.38 -23.68 17.47
N VAL A 32 0.83 -23.10 17.51
CA VAL A 32 1.73 -23.01 16.36
C VAL A 32 2.31 -24.40 16.01
N LEU A 33 2.57 -25.26 16.98
CA LEU A 33 3.10 -26.61 16.74
C LEU A 33 2.05 -27.55 16.14
N ILE A 34 0.75 -27.40 16.47
CA ILE A 34 -0.32 -28.24 15.95
C ILE A 34 -0.68 -27.84 14.50
N GLY A 35 -0.62 -26.55 14.15
CA GLY A 35 -0.86 -26.09 12.78
C GLY A 35 0.24 -26.47 11.77
N VAL A 36 1.49 -26.61 12.22
CA VAL A 36 2.63 -26.94 11.34
C VAL A 36 2.82 -28.46 11.21
N LEU A 37 2.38 -29.24 12.20
CA LEU A 37 2.57 -30.71 12.19
C LEU A 37 1.42 -31.49 11.51
N THR A 38 0.26 -30.90 11.27
CA THR A 38 -0.88 -31.61 10.63
C THR A 38 -0.93 -31.50 9.12
N ILE A 39 -0.21 -30.57 8.49
CA ILE A 39 -0.15 -30.42 7.02
C ILE A 39 0.82 -31.41 6.34
N PRO A 40 1.97 -31.82 6.93
CA PRO A 40 2.86 -32.77 6.28
C PRO A 40 2.35 -34.21 6.19
N THR A 41 1.41 -34.62 7.03
CA THR A 41 0.93 -36.03 7.07
C THR A 41 -0.07 -36.38 5.98
N LEU A 42 -0.63 -35.41 5.25
CA LEU A 42 -1.52 -35.68 4.13
C LEU A 42 -0.77 -35.95 2.80
N THR A 43 0.54 -35.70 2.75
CA THR A 43 1.36 -35.80 1.52
C THR A 43 2.08 -37.14 1.36
N PHE A 44 2.03 -38.06 2.34
CA PHE A 44 2.79 -39.33 2.28
C PHE A 44 2.01 -40.57 1.80
N ALA A 45 0.78 -40.42 1.32
CA ALA A 45 -0.06 -41.55 0.90
C ALA A 45 -0.33 -41.64 -0.61
N LEU A 46 0.42 -40.93 -1.47
CA LEU A 46 0.28 -41.03 -2.92
C LEU A 46 1.52 -41.68 -3.55
N THR A 47 1.28 -42.80 -4.16
CA THR A 47 2.17 -43.85 -4.70
C THR A 47 3.11 -43.41 -5.84
N GLU A 48 4.31 -43.96 -5.87
CA GLU A 48 5.49 -43.68 -6.71
C GLU A 48 5.34 -43.60 -8.26
N PRO A 49 4.39 -44.16 -8.98
CA PRO A 49 4.41 -44.01 -10.44
C PRO A 49 3.90 -42.66 -10.98
N LEU A 50 3.24 -41.84 -10.18
CA LEU A 50 2.82 -40.49 -10.58
C LEU A 50 3.96 -39.45 -10.58
N GLN A 51 5.05 -39.73 -9.85
CA GLN A 51 6.13 -38.78 -9.65
C GLN A 51 6.95 -38.42 -10.91
N ALA A 52 7.12 -39.34 -11.85
CA ALA A 52 7.96 -39.10 -13.02
C ALA A 52 7.25 -38.26 -14.12
N GLN A 53 5.96 -38.40 -14.32
CA GLN A 53 5.20 -37.57 -15.26
C GLN A 53 4.89 -36.17 -14.68
N VAL A 54 4.64 -36.10 -13.38
CA VAL A 54 4.43 -34.85 -12.65
C VAL A 54 5.71 -34.01 -12.67
N GLN A 55 6.90 -34.58 -12.45
CA GLN A 55 8.17 -33.85 -12.46
C GLN A 55 8.54 -33.20 -13.80
N GLN A 56 8.11 -33.75 -14.92
CA GLN A 56 8.40 -33.18 -16.24
C GLN A 56 7.42 -32.05 -16.63
N GLN A 57 6.17 -32.15 -16.21
CA GLN A 57 5.16 -31.11 -16.37
C GLN A 57 5.32 -29.99 -15.33
N GLU A 58 5.76 -30.31 -14.11
CA GLU A 58 6.11 -29.36 -13.05
C GLU A 58 7.26 -28.44 -13.44
N LYS A 59 8.28 -28.93 -14.14
CA LYS A 59 9.39 -28.11 -14.61
C LYS A 59 8.95 -26.99 -15.55
N LEU A 60 7.94 -27.21 -16.39
CA LEU A 60 7.46 -26.22 -17.36
C LEU A 60 6.52 -25.16 -16.75
N GLN A 61 5.73 -25.48 -15.72
CA GLN A 61 4.76 -24.56 -15.11
C GLN A 61 5.31 -23.78 -13.89
N LEU A 62 6.34 -24.32 -13.21
CA LEU A 62 7.08 -23.56 -12.21
C LEU A 62 7.78 -22.32 -12.83
N TYR A 63 8.22 -22.42 -14.08
CA TYR A 63 8.92 -21.36 -14.79
C TYR A 63 8.06 -20.11 -15.03
N GLU A 64 6.77 -20.22 -15.29
CA GLU A 64 5.96 -19.06 -15.69
C GLU A 64 5.70 -18.02 -14.58
N LEU A 65 5.66 -18.41 -13.31
CA LEU A 65 5.48 -17.48 -12.18
C LEU A 65 6.81 -17.14 -11.48
N GLU A 66 7.80 -18.02 -11.58
CA GLU A 66 9.16 -17.74 -11.11
C GLU A 66 9.88 -16.74 -12.02
N GLU A 67 9.46 -16.59 -13.27
CA GLU A 67 10.00 -15.65 -14.26
C GLU A 67 9.44 -14.23 -14.16
N ILE A 68 8.45 -13.97 -13.30
CA ILE A 68 7.98 -12.61 -13.09
C ILE A 68 9.11 -11.80 -12.45
N GLU A 69 9.66 -10.87 -13.21
CA GLU A 69 10.57 -9.87 -12.67
C GLU A 69 9.83 -8.98 -11.68
N VAL A 70 10.35 -8.89 -10.47
CA VAL A 70 9.79 -8.06 -9.41
C VAL A 70 10.75 -6.92 -9.07
N THR A 71 10.19 -5.81 -8.64
CA THR A 71 10.94 -4.59 -8.33
C THR A 71 11.44 -4.53 -6.88
N GLY A 72 11.62 -5.68 -6.25
CA GLY A 72 12.16 -5.78 -4.88
C GLY A 72 13.67 -5.48 -4.74
N SER A 73 14.35 -5.13 -5.82
CA SER A 73 15.79 -4.83 -5.91
C SER A 73 16.04 -3.79 -7.00
N ARG A 74 17.18 -3.11 -6.94
CA ARG A 74 17.62 -2.16 -7.99
C ARG A 74 17.92 -2.84 -9.33
N VAL A 75 18.25 -4.11 -9.30
CA VAL A 75 18.43 -4.94 -10.49
C VAL A 75 17.16 -5.76 -10.75
N PRO A 76 16.83 -6.08 -12.00
CA PRO A 76 15.73 -6.99 -12.30
C PRO A 76 16.07 -8.39 -11.75
N LEU A 77 15.23 -8.86 -10.84
CA LEU A 77 15.26 -10.19 -10.24
C LEU A 77 13.89 -10.85 -10.42
N THR A 78 13.89 -12.15 -10.65
CA THR A 78 12.65 -12.91 -10.60
C THR A 78 12.16 -13.06 -9.16
N LEU A 79 10.89 -13.37 -8.98
CA LEU A 79 10.31 -13.58 -7.65
C LEU A 79 11.04 -14.71 -6.88
N SER A 80 11.52 -15.73 -7.59
CA SER A 80 12.31 -16.82 -7.02
C SER A 80 13.72 -16.37 -6.61
N GLN A 81 14.34 -15.44 -7.32
CA GLN A 81 15.66 -14.90 -7.00
C GLN A 81 15.62 -13.88 -5.87
N ALA A 82 14.48 -13.20 -5.66
CA ALA A 82 14.34 -12.18 -4.64
C ALA A 82 14.63 -12.76 -3.24
N ALA A 83 15.61 -12.16 -2.55
CA ALA A 83 16.01 -12.55 -1.20
C ALA A 83 15.08 -11.96 -0.10
N ARG A 84 14.09 -11.14 -0.49
CA ARG A 84 13.09 -10.49 0.39
C ARG A 84 11.69 -11.00 0.10
N MET A 85 10.76 -10.64 0.99
CA MET A 85 9.33 -10.83 0.75
C MET A 85 8.81 -9.81 -0.26
N VAL A 86 8.14 -10.31 -1.30
CA VAL A 86 7.37 -9.51 -2.26
C VAL A 86 6.05 -10.22 -2.49
N THR A 87 4.95 -9.57 -2.12
CA THR A 87 3.60 -10.07 -2.42
C THR A 87 3.17 -9.58 -3.79
N VAL A 88 2.74 -10.50 -4.66
CA VAL A 88 2.27 -10.16 -6.02
C VAL A 88 0.78 -10.50 -6.14
N LEU A 89 -0.02 -9.48 -6.43
CA LEU A 89 -1.41 -9.62 -6.85
C LEU A 89 -1.44 -9.59 -8.37
N ASP A 90 -1.60 -10.74 -8.98
CA ASP A 90 -1.49 -10.93 -10.42
C ASP A 90 -2.79 -10.61 -11.18
N ARG A 91 -2.75 -10.66 -12.49
CA ARG A 91 -3.89 -10.35 -13.35
C ARG A 91 -5.09 -11.26 -13.09
N GLN A 92 -4.87 -12.53 -12.74
CA GLN A 92 -5.95 -13.45 -12.42
C GLN A 92 -6.66 -13.02 -11.14
N SER A 93 -5.92 -12.73 -10.09
CA SER A 93 -6.44 -12.21 -8.82
C SER A 93 -7.25 -10.91 -9.03
N ILE A 94 -6.73 -9.98 -9.87
CA ILE A 94 -7.44 -8.74 -10.22
C ILE A 94 -8.77 -9.03 -10.95
N ALA A 95 -8.78 -10.00 -11.85
CA ALA A 95 -9.93 -10.31 -12.69
C ALA A 95 -11.05 -11.06 -11.96
N THR A 96 -10.73 -11.80 -10.88
CA THR A 96 -11.70 -12.62 -10.13
C THR A 96 -12.19 -11.93 -8.86
N ALA A 97 -11.38 -11.09 -8.22
CA ALA A 97 -11.74 -10.44 -6.96
C ALA A 97 -12.98 -9.52 -7.09
N PRO A 98 -13.86 -9.50 -6.07
CA PRO A 98 -15.03 -8.61 -6.00
C PRO A 98 -14.60 -7.20 -5.55
N VAL A 99 -13.90 -6.47 -6.43
CA VAL A 99 -13.27 -5.18 -6.13
C VAL A 99 -13.56 -4.14 -7.20
N GLN A 100 -13.62 -2.87 -6.80
CA GLN A 100 -13.91 -1.74 -7.69
C GLN A 100 -12.71 -0.84 -7.92
N SER A 101 -11.73 -0.88 -7.03
CA SER A 101 -10.55 -0.02 -7.06
C SER A 101 -9.29 -0.83 -6.71
N VAL A 102 -8.13 -0.23 -7.00
CA VAL A 102 -6.84 -0.74 -6.52
C VAL A 102 -6.82 -0.86 -5.00
N ASN A 103 -7.43 0.10 -4.32
CA ASN A 103 -7.50 0.15 -2.86
C ASN A 103 -8.25 -1.05 -2.29
N ASP A 104 -9.38 -1.44 -2.93
CA ASP A 104 -10.13 -2.62 -2.52
C ASP A 104 -9.33 -3.91 -2.72
N LEU A 105 -8.58 -4.00 -3.82
CA LEU A 105 -7.73 -5.15 -4.09
C LEU A 105 -6.63 -5.31 -3.04
N LEU A 106 -6.02 -4.20 -2.60
CA LEU A 106 -4.98 -4.19 -1.57
C LEU A 106 -5.49 -4.67 -0.19
N LYS A 107 -6.81 -4.64 0.05
CA LYS A 107 -7.39 -5.22 1.28
C LYS A 107 -7.13 -6.72 1.41
N TYR A 108 -6.85 -7.42 0.30
CA TYR A 108 -6.55 -8.85 0.29
C TYR A 108 -5.04 -9.16 0.45
N ALA A 109 -4.15 -8.17 0.36
CA ALA A 109 -2.74 -8.33 0.71
C ALA A 109 -2.57 -8.34 2.24
N ILE A 110 -1.90 -9.36 2.79
CA ILE A 110 -1.88 -9.62 4.23
C ILE A 110 -1.18 -8.52 5.03
N GLY A 111 0.00 -8.09 4.61
CA GLY A 111 0.78 -7.04 5.31
C GLY A 111 0.24 -5.62 5.15
N VAL A 112 -0.85 -5.44 4.37
CA VAL A 112 -1.40 -4.12 4.01
C VAL A 112 -2.66 -3.84 4.82
N ASP A 113 -2.71 -2.68 5.45
CA ASP A 113 -3.92 -2.10 6.05
C ASP A 113 -4.47 -1.02 5.14
N VAL A 114 -5.75 -1.12 4.78
CA VAL A 114 -6.45 -0.18 3.91
C VAL A 114 -7.66 0.37 4.66
N ARG A 115 -7.60 1.64 5.03
CA ARG A 115 -8.63 2.36 5.75
C ARG A 115 -9.33 3.32 4.80
N GLN A 116 -10.62 3.16 4.60
CA GLN A 116 -11.41 4.02 3.72
C GLN A 116 -12.27 4.99 4.51
N ARG A 117 -12.29 6.26 4.06
CA ARG A 117 -13.22 7.28 4.51
C ARG A 117 -14.34 7.45 3.49
N GLY A 118 -15.21 6.50 3.42
CA GLY A 118 -16.24 6.42 2.40
C GLY A 118 -16.04 5.23 1.49
N ASP A 119 -16.95 5.05 0.56
CA ASP A 119 -16.99 3.96 -0.38
C ASP A 119 -16.10 4.21 -1.61
N MET A 120 -15.85 3.18 -2.39
CA MET A 120 -15.21 3.25 -3.71
C MET A 120 -13.82 3.90 -3.75
N GLY A 121 -13.10 3.98 -2.63
CA GLY A 121 -11.79 4.60 -2.58
C GLY A 121 -11.83 6.12 -2.69
N VAL A 122 -12.88 6.73 -2.20
CA VAL A 122 -13.05 8.20 -2.13
C VAL A 122 -11.83 8.86 -1.51
N GLN A 123 -11.50 8.48 -0.28
CA GLN A 123 -10.23 8.77 0.36
C GLN A 123 -9.75 7.52 1.09
N THR A 124 -8.49 7.17 0.93
CA THR A 124 -7.97 5.91 1.44
C THR A 124 -6.59 6.10 2.03
N ASP A 125 -6.45 5.72 3.28
CA ASP A 125 -5.17 5.62 3.96
C ASP A 125 -4.65 4.20 3.82
N ILE A 126 -3.49 4.02 3.21
CA ILE A 126 -2.85 2.73 3.01
C ILE A 126 -1.59 2.67 3.86
N SER A 127 -1.44 1.63 4.65
CA SER A 127 -0.23 1.39 5.43
C SER A 127 0.24 -0.06 5.33
N ILE A 128 1.49 -0.29 5.70
CA ILE A 128 2.12 -1.61 5.69
C ILE A 128 2.70 -1.87 7.08
N ARG A 129 2.45 -3.07 7.64
CA ARG A 129 3.08 -3.56 8.89
C ARG A 129 2.99 -2.59 10.07
N GLY A 130 1.83 -1.94 10.24
CA GLY A 130 1.58 -1.02 11.36
C GLY A 130 2.21 0.36 11.23
N GLY A 131 2.76 0.71 10.07
CA GLY A 131 3.16 2.08 9.76
C GLY A 131 1.97 2.99 9.45
N THR A 132 2.27 4.24 9.12
CA THR A 132 1.27 5.23 8.68
C THR A 132 1.22 5.33 7.15
N PHE A 133 0.19 5.99 6.63
CA PHE A 133 0.00 6.20 5.19
C PHE A 133 1.06 7.10 4.54
N ASP A 134 1.76 7.95 5.32
CA ASP A 134 2.88 8.77 4.85
C ASP A 134 4.20 7.99 4.73
N GLN A 135 4.28 6.77 5.29
CA GLN A 135 5.51 5.97 5.41
C GLN A 135 5.68 4.93 4.30
N ILE A 136 4.79 4.92 3.31
CA ILE A 136 4.84 4.02 2.16
C ILE A 136 5.12 4.79 0.87
N THR A 137 5.72 4.11 -0.11
CA THR A 137 5.87 4.65 -1.46
C THR A 137 4.93 3.92 -2.42
N ILE A 138 4.13 4.68 -3.18
CA ILE A 138 3.35 4.16 -4.30
C ILE A 138 4.09 4.48 -5.59
N LEU A 139 4.25 3.46 -6.42
CA LEU A 139 4.89 3.58 -7.72
C LEU A 139 3.92 3.17 -8.83
N LEU A 140 4.06 3.81 -9.98
CA LEU A 140 3.44 3.41 -11.24
C LEU A 140 4.56 3.08 -12.23
N ASN A 141 4.64 1.80 -12.63
CA ASN A 141 5.72 1.28 -13.47
C ASN A 141 7.14 1.62 -12.96
N GLY A 142 7.32 1.56 -11.62
CA GLY A 142 8.58 1.87 -10.96
C GLY A 142 8.87 3.36 -10.74
N ILE A 143 7.98 4.27 -11.14
CA ILE A 143 8.11 5.71 -10.91
C ILE A 143 7.31 6.13 -9.67
N ASN A 144 7.95 6.82 -8.75
CA ASN A 144 7.32 7.32 -7.52
C ASN A 144 6.31 8.43 -7.83
N ILE A 145 5.02 8.17 -7.50
CA ILE A 145 3.90 9.09 -7.71
C ILE A 145 3.33 9.68 -6.41
N CYS A 146 4.05 9.52 -5.28
CA CYS A 146 3.63 10.06 -3.99
C CYS A 146 3.60 11.58 -4.00
N ASP A 147 2.59 12.13 -3.30
CA ASP A 147 2.45 13.54 -3.05
C ASP A 147 3.23 13.94 -1.79
N PRO A 148 4.12 14.94 -1.85
CA PRO A 148 4.85 15.42 -0.67
C PRO A 148 3.99 16.24 0.30
N GLN A 149 2.76 16.61 -0.07
CA GLN A 149 1.83 17.30 0.80
C GLN A 149 1.33 16.39 1.91
N THR A 150 0.77 15.23 1.54
CA THR A 150 0.15 14.26 2.44
C THR A 150 -0.01 12.90 1.76
N GLY A 151 0.03 11.82 2.53
CA GLY A 151 -0.26 10.46 2.04
C GLY A 151 -1.76 10.16 1.89
N HIS A 152 -2.68 11.02 2.35
CA HIS A 152 -4.13 10.78 2.21
C HIS A 152 -4.59 10.62 0.75
N ASN A 153 -3.94 11.31 -0.20
CA ASN A 153 -4.27 11.28 -1.61
C ASN A 153 -3.35 10.37 -2.44
N VAL A 154 -2.52 9.55 -1.78
CA VAL A 154 -1.56 8.66 -2.45
C VAL A 154 -2.24 7.61 -3.32
N ALA A 155 -3.45 7.23 -2.97
CA ALA A 155 -4.28 6.25 -3.68
C ALA A 155 -5.09 6.84 -4.85
N ASP A 156 -4.96 8.14 -5.14
CA ASP A 156 -5.54 8.78 -6.33
C ASP A 156 -4.73 8.42 -7.57
N LEU A 157 -4.95 7.21 -8.06
CA LEU A 157 -4.22 6.67 -9.18
C LEU A 157 -4.86 7.11 -10.51
N PRO A 158 -4.08 7.62 -11.48
CA PRO A 158 -4.59 7.99 -12.80
C PRO A 158 -4.83 6.77 -13.72
N VAL A 159 -4.92 5.59 -13.14
CA VAL A 159 -5.15 4.32 -13.85
C VAL A 159 -6.35 3.58 -13.27
N ASP A 160 -6.99 2.77 -14.09
CA ASP A 160 -8.09 1.90 -13.72
C ASP A 160 -7.61 0.45 -13.51
N LEU A 161 -8.39 -0.38 -12.79
CA LEU A 161 -8.10 -1.81 -12.62
C LEU A 161 -7.91 -2.56 -13.95
N SER A 162 -8.62 -2.14 -15.00
CA SER A 162 -8.51 -2.74 -16.34
C SER A 162 -7.12 -2.58 -16.96
N GLU A 163 -6.37 -1.55 -16.54
CA GLU A 163 -5.03 -1.23 -17.03
C GLU A 163 -3.92 -1.99 -16.29
N ILE A 164 -4.22 -2.60 -15.15
CA ILE A 164 -3.20 -3.17 -14.27
C ILE A 164 -2.91 -4.62 -14.66
N GLU A 165 -1.65 -4.94 -14.82
CA GLU A 165 -1.13 -6.29 -15.02
C GLU A 165 -0.94 -6.99 -13.67
N ARG A 166 -0.30 -6.31 -12.74
CA ARG A 166 -0.06 -6.79 -11.38
C ARG A 166 0.22 -5.66 -10.42
N ILE A 167 0.08 -5.95 -9.14
CA ILE A 167 0.51 -5.08 -8.05
C ILE A 167 1.56 -5.84 -7.24
N GLU A 168 2.70 -5.21 -7.01
CA GLU A 168 3.79 -5.74 -6.22
C GLU A 168 3.85 -4.97 -4.90
N VAL A 169 3.74 -5.68 -3.78
CA VAL A 169 3.90 -5.11 -2.44
C VAL A 169 5.23 -5.57 -1.90
N LEU A 170 6.16 -4.63 -1.75
CA LEU A 170 7.43 -4.84 -1.07
C LEU A 170 7.27 -4.48 0.39
N GLU A 171 7.29 -5.47 1.24
CA GLU A 171 7.08 -5.34 2.67
C GLU A 171 8.41 -5.06 3.40
N GLY A 172 8.37 -4.18 4.42
CA GLY A 172 9.54 -3.69 5.13
C GLY A 172 10.30 -2.59 4.40
N PRO A 173 11.32 -1.96 5.04
CA PRO A 173 12.03 -0.81 4.52
C PRO A 173 12.53 -0.99 3.09
N ALA A 174 12.17 -0.08 2.23
CA ALA A 174 12.49 -0.14 0.81
C ALA A 174 13.30 1.06 0.31
N GLY A 175 13.84 1.88 1.23
CA GLY A 175 14.63 3.09 0.90
C GLY A 175 15.82 2.81 0.00
N ARG A 176 16.52 1.68 0.20
CA ARG A 176 17.62 1.25 -0.66
C ARG A 176 17.20 1.05 -2.12
N VAL A 177 15.96 0.62 -2.34
CA VAL A 177 15.41 0.35 -3.69
C VAL A 177 14.73 1.58 -4.27
N TYR A 178 13.92 2.30 -3.48
CA TYR A 178 13.03 3.37 -3.97
C TYR A 178 13.33 4.76 -3.41
N GLY A 179 14.43 4.92 -2.66
CA GLY A 179 14.83 6.21 -2.11
C GLY A 179 14.04 6.62 -0.87
N THR A 180 13.88 7.93 -0.69
CA THR A 180 13.12 8.51 0.44
C THR A 180 11.64 8.18 0.34
N SER A 181 10.94 8.12 1.48
CA SER A 181 9.51 7.83 1.65
C SER A 181 9.12 6.36 1.73
N SER A 182 10.04 5.41 1.51
CA SER A 182 9.76 3.97 1.61
C SER A 182 10.18 3.43 2.98
N LEU A 183 9.62 4.01 4.07
CA LEU A 183 10.03 3.67 5.43
C LEU A 183 9.62 2.25 5.82
N VAL A 184 8.36 1.89 5.60
CA VAL A 184 7.76 0.59 5.98
C VAL A 184 7.46 -0.31 4.79
N GLY A 185 7.56 0.19 3.56
CA GLY A 185 7.32 -0.59 2.36
C GLY A 185 7.03 0.25 1.12
N ALA A 186 6.78 -0.47 0.02
CA ALA A 186 6.40 0.15 -1.24
C ALA A 186 5.37 -0.70 -1.99
N ILE A 187 4.52 -0.06 -2.76
CA ILE A 187 3.52 -0.70 -3.63
C ILE A 187 3.79 -0.25 -5.06
N ASN A 188 4.15 -1.17 -5.94
CA ASN A 188 4.37 -0.88 -7.34
C ASN A 188 3.21 -1.41 -8.19
N ILE A 189 2.56 -0.51 -8.90
CA ILE A 189 1.47 -0.81 -9.82
C ILE A 189 2.07 -0.93 -11.21
N VAL A 190 2.01 -2.12 -11.79
CA VAL A 190 2.54 -2.42 -13.12
C VAL A 190 1.39 -2.49 -14.11
N THR A 191 1.45 -1.68 -15.15
CA THR A 191 0.41 -1.61 -16.18
C THR A 191 0.59 -2.67 -17.26
N ARG A 192 -0.52 -3.05 -17.90
CA ARG A 192 -0.54 -4.06 -18.98
C ARG A 192 0.11 -3.52 -20.24
N THR A 193 0.86 -4.39 -20.90
CA THR A 193 1.34 -4.19 -22.26
C THR A 193 0.83 -5.35 -23.12
N ASN A 194 0.04 -5.06 -24.16
CA ASN A 194 -0.45 -6.09 -25.07
C ASN A 194 0.42 -6.15 -26.32
N PRO A 195 0.88 -7.33 -26.73
CA PRO A 195 1.68 -7.48 -27.94
C PRO A 195 0.85 -7.34 -29.23
N SER A 196 -0.48 -7.37 -29.14
CA SER A 196 -1.42 -7.28 -30.27
C SER A 196 -2.40 -6.13 -30.11
N SER A 197 -2.92 -5.62 -31.23
CA SER A 197 -3.99 -4.64 -31.20
C SER A 197 -5.26 -5.22 -30.62
N SER A 198 -5.94 -4.44 -29.78
CA SER A 198 -7.16 -4.87 -29.09
C SER A 198 -7.98 -3.67 -28.65
N ALA A 199 -9.29 -3.84 -28.53
CA ALA A 199 -10.18 -2.85 -27.94
C ALA A 199 -11.16 -3.54 -27.00
N GLU A 200 -11.43 -2.90 -25.87
CA GLU A 200 -12.31 -3.40 -24.82
C GLU A 200 -13.15 -2.25 -24.27
N VAL A 201 -14.42 -2.51 -24.00
CA VAL A 201 -15.32 -1.60 -23.31
C VAL A 201 -15.95 -2.32 -22.14
N HIS A 202 -16.24 -1.58 -21.06
CA HIS A 202 -16.93 -2.14 -19.89
C HIS A 202 -17.95 -1.15 -19.33
N ALA A 203 -18.98 -1.69 -18.69
CA ALA A 203 -19.97 -0.93 -17.95
C ALA A 203 -20.44 -1.74 -16.73
N GLU A 204 -20.64 -1.04 -15.62
CA GLU A 204 -21.12 -1.59 -14.36
C GLU A 204 -22.18 -0.67 -13.76
N GLY A 205 -23.13 -1.26 -13.03
CA GLY A 205 -24.12 -0.52 -12.25
C GLY A 205 -24.46 -1.27 -10.97
N GLY A 206 -24.98 -0.57 -9.96
CA GLY A 206 -25.26 -1.23 -8.69
C GLY A 206 -25.93 -0.34 -7.64
N SER A 207 -25.86 -0.80 -6.40
CA SER A 207 -26.42 -0.12 -5.23
C SER A 207 -25.87 1.31 -5.10
N TYR A 208 -26.63 2.18 -4.46
CA TYR A 208 -26.28 3.56 -4.16
C TYR A 208 -26.00 4.44 -5.39
N GLY A 209 -26.74 4.22 -6.49
CA GLY A 209 -26.56 4.97 -7.73
C GLY A 209 -25.21 4.73 -8.41
N PHE A 210 -24.52 3.64 -8.04
CA PHE A 210 -23.22 3.31 -8.60
C PHE A 210 -23.31 3.08 -10.11
N PHE A 211 -22.46 3.76 -10.84
CA PHE A 211 -22.20 3.55 -12.26
C PHE A 211 -20.71 3.69 -12.54
N ARG A 212 -20.18 2.78 -13.34
CA ARG A 212 -18.82 2.85 -13.90
C ARG A 212 -18.86 2.44 -15.35
N GLY A 213 -18.16 3.18 -16.20
CA GLY A 213 -18.01 2.85 -17.60
C GLY A 213 -16.65 3.28 -18.13
N GLY A 214 -16.10 2.50 -19.04
CA GLY A 214 -14.80 2.80 -19.60
C GLY A 214 -14.50 2.06 -20.90
N ALA A 215 -13.45 2.51 -21.54
CA ALA A 215 -12.93 1.92 -22.77
C ALA A 215 -11.39 1.91 -22.76
N ARG A 216 -10.84 0.90 -23.41
CA ARG A 216 -9.40 0.73 -23.59
C ARG A 216 -9.14 0.29 -25.02
N ALA A 217 -8.16 0.91 -25.68
CA ALA A 217 -7.68 0.51 -26.99
C ALA A 217 -6.15 0.38 -26.98
N ASN A 218 -5.64 -0.66 -27.59
CA ASN A 218 -4.23 -0.92 -27.80
C ASN A 218 -3.96 -1.07 -29.30
N ILE A 219 -2.94 -0.39 -29.80
CA ILE A 219 -2.47 -0.45 -31.19
C ILE A 219 -1.00 -0.88 -31.17
N ALA A 220 -0.75 -2.08 -31.67
CA ALA A 220 0.58 -2.64 -31.85
C ALA A 220 0.95 -2.61 -33.34
N GLN A 221 2.02 -1.89 -33.69
CA GLN A 221 2.50 -1.77 -35.05
C GLN A 221 4.02 -1.75 -35.12
N GLY A 222 4.59 -2.81 -35.65
CA GLY A 222 6.05 -2.96 -35.75
C GLY A 222 6.73 -2.91 -34.39
N ARG A 223 7.57 -1.89 -34.17
CA ARG A 223 8.31 -1.69 -32.92
C ARG A 223 7.54 -0.85 -31.88
N PHE A 224 6.39 -0.32 -32.24
CA PHE A 224 5.58 0.55 -31.40
C PHE A 224 4.37 -0.17 -30.85
N ASN A 225 4.11 0.06 -29.60
CA ASN A 225 2.88 -0.32 -28.94
C ASN A 225 2.33 0.91 -28.21
N ASN A 226 1.07 1.26 -28.47
CA ASN A 226 0.42 2.42 -27.88
C ASN A 226 -0.95 2.02 -27.32
N GLN A 227 -1.25 2.46 -26.12
CA GLN A 227 -2.48 2.17 -25.42
C GLN A 227 -3.09 3.45 -24.86
N LEU A 228 -4.39 3.59 -25.05
CA LEU A 228 -5.19 4.66 -24.46
C LEU A 228 -6.38 4.05 -23.74
N SER A 229 -6.68 4.56 -22.55
CA SER A 229 -7.88 4.20 -21.81
C SER A 229 -8.52 5.40 -21.13
N GLY A 230 -9.83 5.33 -20.98
CA GLY A 230 -10.62 6.29 -20.23
C GLY A 230 -11.68 5.59 -19.39
N ASN A 231 -11.91 6.11 -18.20
CA ASN A 231 -12.89 5.58 -17.25
C ASN A 231 -13.62 6.72 -16.53
N TYR A 232 -14.92 6.52 -16.32
CA TYR A 232 -15.74 7.38 -15.50
C TYR A 232 -16.49 6.54 -14.47
N THR A 233 -16.50 6.99 -13.20
CA THR A 233 -17.21 6.34 -12.10
C THR A 233 -17.98 7.39 -11.31
N ARG A 234 -19.20 7.06 -10.89
CA ARG A 234 -20.00 7.87 -9.96
C ARG A 234 -20.77 6.99 -8.99
N THR A 235 -21.16 7.58 -7.87
CA THR A 235 -22.10 7.00 -6.90
C THR A 235 -22.79 8.12 -6.13
N ASP A 236 -24.01 7.89 -5.66
CA ASP A 236 -24.71 8.83 -4.76
C ASP A 236 -24.16 8.71 -3.33
N GLY A 237 -23.35 7.68 -3.05
CA GLY A 237 -22.66 7.43 -1.80
C GLY A 237 -23.50 6.74 -0.73
N PHE A 238 -22.81 6.29 0.30
CA PHE A 238 -23.45 5.63 1.45
C PHE A 238 -23.10 6.28 2.77
N SER A 239 -21.90 6.84 2.92
CA SER A 239 -21.39 7.32 4.20
C SER A 239 -22.32 8.31 4.84
N ARG A 240 -22.92 7.89 5.96
CA ARG A 240 -23.68 8.75 6.87
C ARG A 240 -22.95 8.80 8.19
N ASN A 241 -22.64 9.99 8.63
CA ASN A 241 -22.16 10.16 9.98
C ASN A 241 -23.32 10.11 10.96
N GLN A 242 -23.03 10.18 12.24
CA GLN A 242 -24.04 10.23 13.28
C GLN A 242 -24.76 11.59 13.38
N ALA A 243 -24.28 12.62 12.67
CA ALA A 243 -24.99 13.89 12.51
C ALA A 243 -26.21 13.79 11.58
N GLY A 244 -26.26 12.75 10.73
CA GLY A 244 -27.44 12.41 9.95
C GLY A 244 -27.45 12.87 8.49
N SER A 245 -26.49 13.64 8.04
CA SER A 245 -26.35 14.07 6.64
C SER A 245 -25.76 12.98 5.75
N LEU A 246 -26.12 12.94 4.45
CA LEU A 246 -25.57 12.01 3.46
C LEU A 246 -24.48 12.69 2.67
N ASN A 247 -24.08 13.76 2.59
CA ASN A 247 -23.00 14.38 1.80
C ASN A 247 -21.84 13.43 1.51
N ALA A 248 -22.04 12.47 0.61
CA ALA A 248 -21.13 11.36 0.32
C ALA A 248 -21.14 10.94 -1.17
N ASP A 249 -21.67 11.81 -2.04
CA ASP A 249 -21.62 11.64 -3.48
C ASP A 249 -20.17 11.66 -3.97
N PHE A 250 -19.92 10.89 -5.01
CA PHE A 250 -18.58 10.72 -5.58
C PHE A 250 -18.66 10.64 -7.09
N GLN A 251 -17.72 11.31 -7.74
CA GLN A 251 -17.46 11.11 -9.16
C GLN A 251 -15.96 11.21 -9.49
N THR A 252 -15.51 10.42 -10.43
CA THR A 252 -14.14 10.50 -10.93
C THR A 252 -14.08 10.20 -12.42
N ALA A 253 -13.23 10.95 -13.13
CA ALA A 253 -12.83 10.69 -14.50
C ALA A 253 -11.33 10.45 -14.54
N LYS A 254 -10.92 9.40 -15.27
CA LYS A 254 -9.51 9.04 -15.49
C LYS A 254 -9.23 8.88 -16.95
N LEU A 255 -8.05 9.34 -17.37
CA LEU A 255 -7.50 9.14 -18.70
C LEU A 255 -6.06 8.66 -18.54
N PHE A 256 -5.70 7.59 -19.23
CA PHE A 256 -4.35 7.06 -19.18
C PHE A 256 -3.88 6.70 -20.59
N TYR A 257 -2.69 7.17 -20.93
CA TYR A 257 -1.98 6.84 -22.18
C TYR A 257 -0.63 6.26 -21.83
N GLN A 258 -0.25 5.19 -22.49
CA GLN A 258 1.11 4.66 -22.45
C GLN A 258 1.57 4.20 -23.81
N GLY A 259 2.87 4.23 -24.02
CA GLY A 259 3.49 3.72 -25.23
C GLY A 259 4.84 3.08 -24.94
N GLN A 260 5.25 2.24 -25.88
CA GLN A 260 6.50 1.54 -25.86
C GLN A 260 7.10 1.51 -27.26
N TYR A 261 8.39 1.78 -27.37
CA TYR A 261 9.23 1.48 -28.51
C TYR A 261 10.22 0.41 -28.11
N GLN A 262 10.27 -0.68 -28.88
CA GLN A 262 11.15 -1.81 -28.58
C GLN A 262 12.02 -2.15 -29.79
N GLN A 263 13.33 -2.16 -29.56
CA GLN A 263 14.37 -2.64 -30.46
C GLN A 263 15.23 -3.66 -29.75
N SER A 264 16.10 -4.39 -30.44
CA SER A 264 16.98 -5.42 -29.88
C SER A 264 17.88 -4.91 -28.75
N ASP A 265 18.35 -3.68 -28.84
CA ASP A 265 19.35 -3.05 -27.97
C ASP A 265 18.80 -1.84 -27.17
N LEU A 266 17.53 -1.45 -27.40
CA LEU A 266 16.92 -0.29 -26.75
C LEU A 266 15.41 -0.50 -26.54
N GLU A 267 14.95 -0.21 -25.34
CA GLU A 267 13.55 -0.06 -25.02
C GLU A 267 13.29 1.34 -24.49
N ILE A 268 12.25 1.99 -24.99
CA ILE A 268 11.76 3.29 -24.48
C ILE A 268 10.29 3.11 -24.12
N ARG A 269 9.92 3.50 -22.92
CA ARG A 269 8.54 3.50 -22.41
C ARG A 269 8.16 4.92 -21.98
N TRP A 270 6.94 5.29 -22.27
CA TRP A 270 6.36 6.55 -21.81
C TRP A 270 4.94 6.34 -21.37
N HIS A 271 4.50 7.15 -20.42
CA HIS A 271 3.13 7.17 -19.97
C HIS A 271 2.73 8.54 -19.44
N ALA A 272 1.44 8.84 -19.61
CA ALA A 272 0.81 10.04 -19.10
C ALA A 272 -0.58 9.68 -18.54
N GLY A 273 -0.94 10.29 -17.45
CA GLY A 273 -2.21 10.05 -16.79
C GLY A 273 -2.83 11.33 -16.26
N TYR A 274 -4.15 11.34 -16.24
CA TYR A 274 -4.98 12.37 -15.67
C TYR A 274 -6.10 11.75 -14.84
N SER A 275 -6.35 12.30 -13.66
CA SER A 275 -7.55 12.01 -12.89
C SER A 275 -8.15 13.28 -12.33
N ASN A 276 -9.48 13.34 -12.32
CA ASN A 276 -10.28 14.36 -11.67
C ASN A 276 -11.29 13.66 -10.77
N LYS A 277 -11.42 14.09 -9.52
CA LYS A 277 -12.28 13.48 -8.52
C LYS A 277 -12.96 14.55 -7.68
N ASP A 278 -14.26 14.41 -7.53
CA ASP A 278 -15.12 15.25 -6.70
C ASP A 278 -15.87 14.37 -5.72
N TYR A 279 -15.94 14.75 -4.44
CA TYR A 279 -16.69 13.99 -3.45
C TYR A 279 -17.14 14.81 -2.24
N GLY A 280 -18.33 14.48 -1.75
CA GLY A 280 -18.75 14.88 -0.44
C GLY A 280 -17.90 14.17 0.61
N SER A 281 -17.06 14.90 1.32
CA SER A 281 -16.17 14.34 2.33
C SER A 281 -16.83 14.26 3.72
N ASN A 282 -18.12 14.59 3.79
CA ASN A 282 -18.93 14.40 4.99
C ASN A 282 -18.22 14.92 6.25
N THR A 283 -17.88 14.04 7.20
CA THR A 283 -17.19 14.34 8.46
C THR A 283 -15.73 13.83 8.47
N PHE A 284 -15.08 13.67 7.32
CA PHE A 284 -13.78 12.99 7.22
C PHE A 284 -12.68 13.63 8.09
N TYR A 285 -12.64 14.94 8.14
CA TYR A 285 -11.61 15.67 8.89
C TYR A 285 -12.11 16.22 10.23
N SER A 286 -13.42 16.37 10.38
CA SER A 286 -14.04 16.81 11.64
C SER A 286 -15.45 16.26 11.74
N ALA A 287 -15.70 15.46 12.75
CA ALA A 287 -17.05 14.92 13.03
C ALA A 287 -18.06 15.99 13.46
N LYS A 288 -17.61 17.23 13.70
CA LYS A 288 -18.46 18.38 14.02
C LYS A 288 -19.18 18.95 12.80
N TYR A 289 -18.58 18.84 11.62
CA TYR A 289 -19.09 19.41 10.37
C TYR A 289 -19.34 18.30 9.36
N ASP A 290 -20.53 18.21 8.78
CA ASP A 290 -20.97 17.16 7.86
C ASP A 290 -21.15 17.62 6.41
N ASP A 291 -20.88 18.91 6.14
CA ASP A 291 -21.02 19.54 4.83
C ASP A 291 -19.66 19.74 4.11
N GLN A 292 -18.68 18.89 4.45
CA GLN A 292 -17.34 18.97 3.86
C GLN A 292 -17.34 18.44 2.42
N PHE A 293 -16.57 19.07 1.54
CA PHE A 293 -16.42 18.66 0.15
C PHE A 293 -14.97 18.77 -0.30
N GLU A 294 -14.60 17.94 -1.23
CA GLU A 294 -13.24 17.91 -1.73
C GLU A 294 -13.18 17.67 -3.24
N HIS A 295 -12.29 18.39 -3.89
CA HIS A 295 -11.98 18.28 -5.30
C HIS A 295 -10.50 18.00 -5.47
N THR A 296 -10.12 16.91 -6.16
CA THR A 296 -8.73 16.58 -6.43
C THR A 296 -8.47 16.39 -7.91
N ARG A 297 -7.31 16.83 -8.38
CA ARG A 297 -6.79 16.58 -9.73
C ARG A 297 -5.38 16.06 -9.66
N LYS A 298 -5.08 15.09 -10.50
CA LYS A 298 -3.73 14.57 -10.64
C LYS A 298 -3.32 14.49 -12.09
N TYR A 299 -2.11 14.95 -12.37
CA TYR A 299 -1.44 14.83 -13.64
C TYR A 299 -0.15 14.07 -13.44
N PHE A 300 0.16 13.20 -14.35
CA PHE A 300 1.36 12.39 -14.30
C PHE A 300 1.93 12.20 -15.69
N GLY A 301 3.26 12.30 -15.82
CA GLY A 301 3.96 12.00 -17.05
C GLY A 301 5.36 11.46 -16.78
N ALA A 302 5.78 10.41 -17.50
CA ALA A 302 7.11 9.86 -17.40
C ALA A 302 7.61 9.30 -18.73
N VAL A 303 8.93 9.35 -18.91
CA VAL A 303 9.67 8.66 -19.98
C VAL A 303 10.80 7.89 -19.32
N GLN A 304 10.93 6.63 -19.69
CA GLN A 304 11.96 5.71 -19.22
C GLN A 304 12.62 5.06 -20.44
N ALA A 305 13.93 4.84 -20.38
CA ALA A 305 14.63 4.07 -21.38
C ALA A 305 15.46 2.96 -20.72
N GLU A 306 15.77 1.92 -21.46
CA GLU A 306 16.67 0.85 -21.02
C GLU A 306 17.49 0.36 -22.21
N THR A 307 18.81 0.39 -22.06
CA THR A 307 19.72 -0.25 -23.04
C THR A 307 19.75 -1.76 -22.81
N LYS A 308 19.72 -2.53 -23.88
CA LYS A 308 19.70 -4.00 -23.87
C LYS A 308 20.85 -4.56 -24.72
N GLY A 309 21.06 -5.86 -24.69
CA GLY A 309 22.02 -6.54 -25.58
C GLY A 309 23.49 -6.44 -25.16
N SER A 310 23.81 -5.90 -23.98
CA SER A 310 25.15 -5.87 -23.39
C SER A 310 25.09 -6.22 -21.90
N ALA A 311 26.24 -6.49 -21.29
CA ALA A 311 26.32 -6.70 -19.85
C ALA A 311 26.01 -5.42 -19.03
N PHE A 312 26.19 -4.26 -19.63
CA PHE A 312 25.88 -2.95 -19.02
C PHE A 312 24.52 -2.44 -19.51
N HIS A 313 23.65 -2.12 -18.55
CA HIS A 313 22.33 -1.58 -18.79
C HIS A 313 22.21 -0.18 -18.17
N PHE A 314 21.86 0.79 -18.99
CA PHE A 314 21.55 2.15 -18.54
C PHE A 314 20.05 2.36 -18.55
N ARG A 315 19.47 2.81 -17.43
CA ARG A 315 18.03 2.95 -17.19
C ARG A 315 17.69 4.37 -16.73
N PRO A 316 17.79 5.39 -17.60
CA PRO A 316 17.37 6.74 -17.27
C PRO A 316 15.85 6.86 -17.23
N ALA A 317 15.36 7.73 -16.35
CA ALA A 317 13.96 8.11 -16.31
C ALA A 317 13.82 9.60 -15.96
N VAL A 318 12.85 10.23 -16.60
CA VAL A 318 12.39 11.59 -16.24
C VAL A 318 10.88 11.53 -16.00
N TYR A 319 10.42 12.26 -14.99
CA TYR A 319 9.00 12.28 -14.66
C TYR A 319 8.57 13.62 -14.04
N TRP A 320 7.29 13.86 -14.17
CA TRP A 320 6.60 14.98 -13.56
C TRP A 320 5.25 14.52 -13.02
N ASN A 321 4.94 14.94 -11.78
CA ASN A 321 3.65 14.75 -11.14
C ASN A 321 3.14 16.10 -10.68
N ARG A 322 1.85 16.36 -10.87
CA ARG A 322 1.13 17.47 -10.23
C ARG A 322 -0.09 16.93 -9.52
N SER A 323 -0.27 17.32 -8.28
CA SER A 323 -1.50 17.13 -7.54
C SER A 323 -2.08 18.51 -7.18
N GLU A 324 -3.38 18.64 -7.32
CA GLU A 324 -4.14 19.83 -6.93
C GLU A 324 -5.30 19.34 -6.08
N ASP A 325 -5.53 20.00 -4.93
CA ASP A 325 -6.71 19.77 -4.12
C ASP A 325 -7.35 21.09 -3.67
N ARG A 326 -8.66 21.06 -3.53
CA ARG A 326 -9.48 22.09 -2.94
C ARG A 326 -10.37 21.44 -1.88
N PHE A 327 -10.22 21.88 -0.65
CA PHE A 327 -11.05 21.47 0.48
C PHE A 327 -12.03 22.60 0.86
N GLU A 328 -13.29 22.24 1.04
CA GLU A 328 -14.39 23.11 1.46
C GLU A 328 -14.95 22.60 2.79
N LEU A 329 -14.85 23.38 3.84
CA LEU A 329 -15.46 23.04 5.13
C LEU A 329 -16.99 23.10 5.06
N PHE A 330 -17.52 24.01 4.25
CA PHE A 330 -18.92 24.13 3.88
C PHE A 330 -19.01 24.14 2.35
N ARG A 331 -19.60 23.10 1.80
CA ARG A 331 -19.74 22.87 0.36
C ARG A 331 -20.43 24.04 -0.32
N ASP A 332 -19.80 24.59 -1.36
CA ASP A 332 -20.29 25.74 -2.16
C ASP A 332 -20.51 27.06 -1.38
N HIS A 333 -19.96 27.17 -0.16
CA HIS A 333 -20.12 28.32 0.72
C HIS A 333 -18.77 28.97 1.13
N PRO A 334 -17.98 29.52 0.19
CA PRO A 334 -16.69 30.14 0.51
C PRO A 334 -16.84 31.41 1.39
N GLU A 335 -18.02 32.00 1.43
CA GLU A 335 -18.32 33.17 2.28
C GLU A 335 -18.42 32.83 3.78
N LYS A 336 -18.70 31.54 4.12
CA LYS A 336 -18.70 31.08 5.52
C LYS A 336 -17.29 30.82 6.01
N VAL A 337 -16.53 30.04 5.21
CA VAL A 337 -15.12 29.75 5.46
C VAL A 337 -14.41 29.67 4.11
N PRO A 338 -13.31 30.42 3.90
CA PRO A 338 -12.51 30.34 2.68
C PRO A 338 -12.05 28.92 2.40
N TYR A 339 -12.01 28.52 1.13
CA TYR A 339 -11.53 27.22 0.71
C TYR A 339 -10.03 27.08 0.90
N ASN A 340 -9.56 25.87 1.22
CA ASN A 340 -8.15 25.54 1.22
C ASN A 340 -7.75 25.01 -0.16
N TYR A 341 -6.68 25.58 -0.72
CA TYR A 341 -6.11 25.15 -1.99
C TYR A 341 -4.66 24.73 -1.81
N HIS A 342 -4.31 23.61 -2.39
CA HIS A 342 -2.95 23.14 -2.45
C HIS A 342 -2.63 22.70 -3.88
N ARG A 343 -1.40 22.97 -4.33
CA ARG A 343 -0.86 22.42 -5.57
C ARG A 343 0.58 22.01 -5.35
N THR A 344 0.87 20.75 -5.57
CA THR A 344 2.22 20.22 -5.57
C THR A 344 2.68 19.96 -7.00
N ASP A 345 3.96 20.22 -7.26
CA ASP A 345 4.68 19.86 -8.47
C ASP A 345 5.93 19.06 -8.07
N VAL A 346 6.08 17.87 -8.61
CA VAL A 346 7.23 17.00 -8.37
C VAL A 346 7.92 16.71 -9.69
N TYR A 347 9.20 17.00 -9.77
CA TYR A 347 10.06 16.72 -10.93
C TYR A 347 11.13 15.71 -10.53
N GLY A 348 11.30 14.66 -11.31
CA GLY A 348 12.30 13.65 -11.04
C GLY A 348 13.20 13.33 -12.21
N LEU A 349 14.47 13.06 -11.90
CA LEU A 349 15.49 12.54 -12.81
C LEU A 349 16.18 11.38 -12.13
N ASN A 350 16.07 10.19 -12.73
CA ASN A 350 16.75 8.99 -12.28
C ASN A 350 17.78 8.57 -13.33
N LEU A 351 19.01 8.39 -12.92
CA LEU A 351 20.14 7.92 -13.75
C LEU A 351 20.64 6.59 -13.17
N ASN A 352 19.85 5.53 -13.38
CA ASN A 352 20.11 4.22 -12.83
C ASN A 352 20.85 3.35 -13.86
N SER A 353 21.75 2.48 -13.40
CA SER A 353 22.48 1.54 -14.23
C SER A 353 22.66 0.23 -13.49
N TYR A 354 22.82 -0.85 -14.23
CA TYR A 354 23.33 -2.10 -13.67
C TYR A 354 24.28 -2.82 -14.63
N LEU A 355 25.16 -3.60 -14.04
CA LEU A 355 26.14 -4.43 -14.75
C LEU A 355 25.88 -5.89 -14.39
N GLU A 356 25.73 -6.74 -15.41
CA GLU A 356 25.62 -8.19 -15.25
C GLU A 356 27.00 -8.84 -15.37
N THR A 357 27.31 -9.71 -14.42
CA THR A 357 28.57 -10.47 -14.35
C THR A 357 28.29 -11.94 -14.06
N VAL A 358 29.31 -12.78 -14.19
CA VAL A 358 29.22 -14.23 -13.90
C VAL A 358 28.86 -14.55 -12.44
N ILE A 359 29.09 -13.61 -11.51
CA ILE A 359 28.82 -13.77 -10.08
C ILE A 359 27.55 -13.04 -9.61
N GLY A 360 26.90 -12.28 -10.50
CA GLY A 360 25.69 -11.55 -10.13
C GLY A 360 25.56 -10.21 -10.84
N LYS A 361 24.76 -9.33 -10.26
CA LYS A 361 24.40 -8.02 -10.83
C LYS A 361 24.80 -6.89 -9.89
N THR A 362 25.38 -5.82 -10.41
CA THR A 362 25.76 -4.63 -9.65
C THR A 362 24.95 -3.43 -10.16
N ALA A 363 24.09 -2.84 -9.32
CA ALA A 363 23.38 -1.61 -9.62
C ALA A 363 24.06 -0.41 -8.98
N PHE A 364 24.01 0.73 -9.66
CA PHE A 364 24.44 2.02 -9.13
C PHE A 364 23.74 3.15 -9.88
N GLY A 365 23.60 4.29 -9.23
CA GLY A 365 22.95 5.43 -9.86
C GLY A 365 22.79 6.63 -8.96
N ALA A 366 22.17 7.65 -9.55
CA ALA A 366 21.83 8.92 -8.89
C ALA A 366 20.37 9.26 -9.19
N GLU A 367 19.69 9.82 -8.20
CA GLU A 367 18.30 10.27 -8.34
C GLU A 367 18.17 11.67 -7.77
N LEU A 368 17.47 12.53 -8.51
CA LEU A 368 17.06 13.88 -8.10
C LEU A 368 15.54 13.92 -8.08
N ARG A 369 14.96 14.34 -6.96
CA ARG A 369 13.53 14.55 -6.81
C ARG A 369 13.29 15.93 -6.18
N ASN A 370 12.84 16.87 -7.01
CA ASN A 370 12.43 18.19 -6.56
C ASN A 370 10.95 18.19 -6.24
N GLU A 371 10.57 18.69 -5.08
CA GLU A 371 9.22 18.74 -4.53
C GLU A 371 8.86 20.18 -4.20
N GLY A 372 7.86 20.72 -4.89
CA GLY A 372 7.36 22.06 -4.66
C GLY A 372 5.89 22.05 -4.26
N ILE A 373 5.49 22.99 -3.39
CA ILE A 373 4.10 23.26 -3.06
C ILE A 373 3.83 24.77 -3.14
N ILE A 374 2.66 25.15 -3.65
CA ILE A 374 2.02 26.43 -3.39
C ILE A 374 0.65 26.17 -2.78
N SER A 375 0.28 26.99 -1.80
CA SER A 375 -0.83 26.67 -0.92
C SER A 375 -1.45 27.93 -0.33
N THR A 376 -2.66 27.79 0.21
CA THR A 376 -3.29 28.82 1.09
C THR A 376 -2.70 28.83 2.49
N GLY A 377 -2.09 27.70 2.97
CA GLY A 377 -1.65 27.62 4.36
C GLY A 377 -0.43 26.72 4.63
N LEU A 378 0.16 26.07 3.60
CA LEU A 378 1.31 25.18 3.78
C LEU A 378 2.56 25.76 3.15
N GLY A 379 3.47 26.29 3.94
CA GLY A 379 4.75 26.85 3.50
C GLY A 379 5.07 28.23 4.06
N GLU A 380 6.07 28.87 3.48
CA GLU A 380 6.49 30.23 3.79
C GLU A 380 5.85 31.24 2.81
N PRO A 381 5.69 32.53 3.18
CA PRO A 381 5.02 33.52 2.34
C PRO A 381 5.64 33.66 0.93
N LEU A 382 4.79 33.65 -0.10
CA LEU A 382 5.20 33.92 -1.47
C LEU A 382 5.43 35.45 -1.66
N ASN A 383 6.42 35.81 -2.48
CA ASN A 383 6.66 37.23 -2.84
C ASN A 383 5.44 37.82 -3.57
N GLN A 384 4.71 37.02 -4.33
CA GLN A 384 3.48 37.40 -5.02
C GLN A 384 2.49 36.25 -4.91
N PRO A 385 1.29 36.47 -4.34
CA PRO A 385 0.19 35.50 -4.36
C PRO A 385 -0.18 35.11 -5.80
N LYS A 386 -0.65 33.88 -5.99
CA LYS A 386 -1.07 33.36 -7.28
C LYS A 386 -2.54 32.95 -7.22
N PRO A 387 -3.38 33.30 -8.23
CA PRO A 387 -4.78 32.92 -8.19
C PRO A 387 -4.95 31.41 -8.23
N ALA A 388 -5.95 30.92 -7.46
CA ALA A 388 -6.42 29.53 -7.56
C ALA A 388 -7.09 29.28 -8.92
N PRO A 389 -7.13 28.03 -9.41
CA PRO A 389 -7.63 27.73 -10.77
C PRO A 389 -9.09 28.10 -11.02
N ASP A 390 -9.93 28.13 -9.99
CA ASP A 390 -11.36 28.49 -10.06
C ASP A 390 -11.63 29.98 -9.80
N GLY A 391 -10.59 30.78 -9.50
CA GLY A 391 -10.69 32.21 -9.20
C GLY A 391 -11.35 32.55 -7.87
N LYS A 392 -11.63 31.54 -7.01
CA LYS A 392 -12.27 31.75 -5.71
C LYS A 392 -11.30 31.87 -4.53
N GLY A 393 -9.99 31.81 -4.78
CA GLY A 393 -8.95 31.92 -3.77
C GLY A 393 -7.58 32.21 -4.37
N GLU A 394 -6.56 32.28 -3.51
CA GLU A 394 -5.18 32.52 -3.90
C GLU A 394 -4.22 31.63 -3.12
N TYR A 395 -3.16 31.19 -3.77
CA TYR A 395 -2.00 30.59 -3.12
C TYR A 395 -1.12 31.70 -2.56
N THR A 396 -0.99 31.77 -1.25
CA THR A 396 -0.27 32.84 -0.54
C THR A 396 1.08 32.39 0.00
N VAL A 397 1.27 31.08 0.17
CA VAL A 397 2.49 30.47 0.73
C VAL A 397 3.02 29.36 -0.17
N GLY A 398 4.26 28.96 0.04
CA GLY A 398 4.85 27.84 -0.70
C GLY A 398 6.17 27.37 -0.11
N LEU A 399 6.62 26.21 -0.58
CA LEU A 399 7.90 25.60 -0.21
C LEU A 399 8.47 24.83 -1.40
N ASN A 400 9.79 24.74 -1.45
CA ASN A 400 10.49 23.87 -2.41
C ASN A 400 11.64 23.17 -1.71
N ARG A 401 11.82 21.86 -2.01
CA ARG A 401 12.94 21.06 -1.53
C ARG A 401 13.38 20.06 -2.57
N THR A 402 14.65 19.66 -2.52
CA THR A 402 15.21 18.64 -3.41
C THR A 402 15.83 17.52 -2.62
N ASN A 403 15.40 16.31 -2.89
CA ASN A 403 16.04 15.08 -2.45
C ASN A 403 17.09 14.69 -3.50
N ILE A 404 18.32 14.48 -3.04
CA ILE A 404 19.47 14.03 -3.83
C ILE A 404 19.89 12.70 -3.27
N SER A 405 19.93 11.65 -4.08
CA SER A 405 20.37 10.34 -3.62
C SER A 405 21.35 9.68 -4.59
N PHE A 406 22.28 8.92 -4.02
CA PHE A 406 23.19 8.03 -4.74
C PHE A 406 23.05 6.64 -4.15
N HIS A 407 23.03 5.63 -4.99
CA HIS A 407 22.94 4.24 -4.53
C HIS A 407 23.96 3.34 -5.20
N ALA A 408 24.37 2.31 -4.46
CA ALA A 408 25.13 1.19 -4.97
C ALA A 408 24.63 -0.10 -4.29
N GLU A 409 24.46 -1.16 -5.09
CA GLU A 409 23.98 -2.46 -4.63
C GLU A 409 24.64 -3.55 -5.46
N HIS A 410 25.13 -4.61 -4.82
CA HIS A 410 25.54 -5.84 -5.50
C HIS A 410 24.66 -7.00 -5.07
N THR A 411 24.13 -7.74 -6.05
CA THR A 411 23.36 -8.97 -5.85
C THR A 411 24.17 -10.15 -6.38
N LEU A 412 24.75 -10.92 -5.48
CA LEU A 412 25.40 -12.20 -5.76
C LEU A 412 24.32 -13.26 -6.03
N LEU A 413 24.37 -13.89 -7.19
CA LEU A 413 23.44 -14.94 -7.61
C LEU A 413 24.18 -16.26 -7.76
N LEU A 414 24.02 -17.16 -6.80
CA LEU A 414 24.52 -18.53 -6.85
C LEU A 414 23.34 -19.50 -6.95
N LYS A 415 23.59 -20.75 -7.36
CA LYS A 415 22.57 -21.77 -7.63
C LYS A 415 21.50 -21.91 -6.54
N ARG A 416 21.90 -21.83 -5.26
CA ARG A 416 21.02 -22.00 -4.09
C ARG A 416 21.07 -20.84 -3.11
N PHE A 417 21.89 -19.83 -3.39
CA PHE A 417 22.12 -18.73 -2.48
C PHE A 417 22.05 -17.39 -3.22
N THR A 418 21.30 -16.46 -2.70
CA THR A 418 21.24 -15.08 -3.16
C THR A 418 21.65 -14.18 -2.01
N LEU A 419 22.56 -13.25 -2.25
CA LEU A 419 22.95 -12.20 -1.30
C LEU A 419 22.90 -10.86 -2.01
N SER A 420 22.07 -9.95 -1.53
CA SER A 420 22.02 -8.57 -2.00
C SER A 420 22.48 -7.64 -0.89
N ALA A 421 23.48 -6.84 -1.14
CA ALA A 421 24.00 -5.86 -0.19
C ALA A 421 24.19 -4.51 -0.89
N GLY A 422 23.78 -3.43 -0.23
CA GLY A 422 23.89 -2.11 -0.83
C GLY A 422 23.67 -0.99 0.18
N VAL A 423 23.82 0.23 -0.31
CA VAL A 423 23.66 1.46 0.46
C VAL A 423 23.03 2.54 -0.41
N ILE A 424 22.21 3.37 0.19
CA ILE A 424 21.79 4.65 -0.40
C ILE A 424 22.31 5.80 0.47
N ALA A 425 22.90 6.80 -0.17
CA ALA A 425 23.28 8.07 0.44
C ALA A 425 22.21 9.11 0.05
N VAL A 426 21.64 9.81 1.02
CA VAL A 426 20.53 10.75 0.82
C VAL A 426 20.85 12.11 1.44
N LYS A 427 20.54 13.17 0.72
CA LYS A 427 20.57 14.56 1.19
C LYS A 427 19.26 15.27 0.81
N ASN A 428 18.74 16.09 1.71
CA ASN A 428 17.62 16.99 1.43
C ASN A 428 18.04 18.45 1.61
N THR A 429 17.57 19.34 0.72
CA THR A 429 17.99 20.76 0.73
C THR A 429 17.23 21.61 1.73
N ALA A 430 16.01 21.23 2.15
CA ALA A 430 15.19 22.07 3.03
C ALA A 430 15.67 22.08 4.48
N ASN A 431 16.27 21.02 4.96
CA ASN A 431 16.63 20.85 6.37
C ASN A 431 18.15 20.98 6.62
N GLU A 432 18.90 21.56 5.69
CA GLU A 432 20.37 21.60 5.71
C GLU A 432 21.01 20.23 6.02
N MET A 433 20.29 19.17 5.68
CA MET A 433 20.67 17.80 5.99
C MET A 433 21.92 17.42 5.20
N ASN A 434 22.97 17.05 5.88
CA ASN A 434 24.14 16.41 5.26
C ASN A 434 23.76 15.03 4.71
N PHE A 435 24.62 14.46 3.84
CA PHE A 435 24.42 13.09 3.38
C PHE A 435 24.33 12.13 4.56
N ARG A 436 23.26 11.32 4.56
CA ARG A 436 23.06 10.20 5.47
C ARG A 436 23.07 8.91 4.68
N PHE A 437 23.52 7.82 5.29
CA PHE A 437 23.75 6.54 4.63
C PHE A 437 22.81 5.50 5.23
N TYR A 438 22.09 4.79 4.36
CA TYR A 438 21.14 3.76 4.74
C TYR A 438 21.53 2.43 4.09
N PRO A 439 22.29 1.58 4.81
CA PRO A 439 22.69 0.26 4.33
C PRO A 439 21.55 -0.74 4.40
N GLY A 440 21.69 -1.82 3.63
CA GLY A 440 20.81 -2.97 3.72
C GLY A 440 21.46 -4.23 3.16
N VAL A 441 21.09 -5.37 3.72
CA VAL A 441 21.55 -6.70 3.33
C VAL A 441 20.37 -7.65 3.35
N ASP A 442 20.19 -8.39 2.27
CA ASP A 442 19.19 -9.46 2.14
C ASP A 442 19.90 -10.75 1.71
N ALA A 443 19.65 -11.83 2.39
CA ALA A 443 20.21 -13.14 2.07
C ALA A 443 19.12 -14.20 1.97
N SER A 444 19.24 -15.14 1.05
CA SER A 444 18.36 -16.29 0.99
C SER A 444 19.09 -17.55 0.58
N TYR A 445 18.66 -18.69 1.13
CA TYR A 445 19.25 -19.99 0.88
C TYR A 445 18.18 -21.06 0.64
N GLN A 446 18.27 -21.74 -0.50
CA GLN A 446 17.42 -22.87 -0.83
C GLN A 446 18.01 -24.14 -0.24
N PHE A 447 17.54 -24.52 0.95
CA PHE A 447 18.03 -25.68 1.69
C PHE A 447 17.39 -27.00 1.25
N ALA A 448 16.22 -26.96 0.60
CA ALA A 448 15.59 -28.09 -0.04
C ALA A 448 15.02 -27.66 -1.41
N SER A 449 14.60 -28.62 -2.26
CA SER A 449 14.10 -28.33 -3.60
C SER A 449 12.90 -27.35 -3.61
N ASN A 450 12.08 -27.40 -2.57
CA ASN A 450 10.83 -26.67 -2.40
C ASN A 450 10.84 -25.67 -1.22
N TRP A 451 11.95 -25.56 -0.47
CA TRP A 451 12.06 -24.67 0.67
C TRP A 451 13.22 -23.69 0.54
N LYS A 452 12.94 -22.43 0.78
CA LYS A 452 13.92 -21.36 0.82
C LYS A 452 13.78 -20.57 2.12
N ALA A 453 14.87 -20.42 2.87
CA ALA A 453 14.95 -19.52 4.01
C ALA A 453 15.51 -18.17 3.57
N TYR A 454 15.10 -17.09 4.21
CA TYR A 454 15.68 -15.77 3.99
C TYR A 454 15.85 -15.00 5.29
N ALA A 455 16.77 -14.05 5.26
CA ALA A 455 16.97 -13.08 6.33
C ALA A 455 17.30 -11.73 5.70
N SER A 456 16.81 -10.64 6.29
CA SER A 456 17.09 -9.29 5.83
C SER A 456 17.32 -8.32 6.99
N PHE A 457 18.24 -7.38 6.75
CA PHE A 457 18.42 -6.18 7.53
C PHE A 457 18.40 -4.98 6.59
N ASN A 458 17.50 -4.04 6.80
CA ASN A 458 17.40 -2.85 5.96
C ASN A 458 17.13 -1.61 6.82
N THR A 459 17.75 -0.52 6.40
CA THR A 459 17.52 0.80 6.98
C THR A 459 16.86 1.73 5.97
N SER A 460 16.07 2.68 6.43
CA SER A 460 15.35 3.62 5.59
C SER A 460 15.06 4.92 6.32
N LEU A 461 14.66 5.94 5.54
CA LEU A 461 14.19 7.22 6.09
C LEU A 461 12.95 7.71 5.34
N ARG A 462 12.21 8.61 6.00
CA ARG A 462 11.14 9.41 5.39
C ARG A 462 11.31 10.89 5.77
N MET A 463 11.18 11.77 4.78
CA MET A 463 11.08 13.20 5.04
C MET A 463 9.68 13.57 5.52
N PRO A 464 9.54 14.54 6.47
CA PRO A 464 8.22 15.04 6.86
C PRO A 464 7.43 15.55 5.65
N THR A 465 6.12 15.37 5.64
CA THR A 465 5.22 15.94 4.64
C THR A 465 5.06 17.45 4.84
N PHE A 466 4.59 18.17 3.82
CA PHE A 466 4.35 19.61 3.98
C PHE A 466 3.22 19.89 4.98
N THR A 467 2.24 18.99 5.09
CA THR A 467 1.19 19.08 6.12
C THR A 467 1.76 18.92 7.53
N GLU A 468 2.62 17.96 7.77
CA GLU A 468 3.26 17.78 9.08
C GLU A 468 4.14 18.98 9.49
N LEU A 469 4.73 19.66 8.51
CA LEU A 469 5.62 20.82 8.75
C LEU A 469 4.87 22.14 8.97
N TYR A 470 3.68 22.34 8.35
CA TYR A 470 3.07 23.67 8.27
C TYR A 470 1.58 23.75 8.61
N TYR A 471 0.86 22.62 8.73
CA TYR A 471 -0.58 22.67 8.99
C TYR A 471 -0.89 23.14 10.43
N SER A 472 -1.40 24.37 10.56
CA SER A 472 -1.68 24.99 11.86
C SER A 472 -3.07 25.65 11.86
N VAL A 473 -4.12 24.87 11.57
CA VAL A 473 -5.51 25.32 11.47
C VAL A 473 -6.41 24.36 12.25
N GLY A 474 -7.51 24.88 12.83
CA GLY A 474 -8.56 24.06 13.43
C GLY A 474 -8.10 23.21 14.62
N GLY A 475 -7.31 23.78 15.53
CA GLY A 475 -6.79 23.07 16.70
C GLY A 475 -5.60 22.15 16.40
N HIS A 476 -4.89 22.40 15.30
CA HIS A 476 -3.63 21.77 14.95
C HIS A 476 -2.48 22.78 14.99
N MET A 477 -1.31 22.34 15.40
CA MET A 477 -0.08 23.12 15.46
C MET A 477 1.07 22.26 14.92
N ALA A 478 1.50 22.57 13.70
CA ALA A 478 2.61 21.89 13.04
C ALA A 478 3.97 22.38 13.55
N ASP A 479 5.00 21.56 13.37
CA ASP A 479 6.40 21.91 13.68
C ASP A 479 7.26 21.84 12.42
N LYS A 480 7.72 23.00 11.95
CA LYS A 480 8.59 23.10 10.77
C LYS A 480 10.01 22.57 10.97
N TYR A 481 10.39 22.23 12.20
CA TYR A 481 11.71 21.71 12.56
C TYR A 481 11.72 20.18 12.75
N LEU A 482 10.66 19.48 12.34
CA LEU A 482 10.62 18.02 12.39
C LEU A 482 11.83 17.39 11.70
N LYS A 483 12.39 16.40 12.37
CA LYS A 483 13.48 15.57 11.83
C LYS A 483 12.91 14.49 10.94
N PRO A 484 13.67 14.02 9.93
CA PRO A 484 13.31 12.83 9.19
C PRO A 484 13.10 11.63 10.12
N GLU A 485 12.08 10.83 9.83
CA GLU A 485 11.91 9.51 10.45
C GLU A 485 12.97 8.56 9.92
N GLU A 486 13.43 7.67 10.79
CA GLU A 486 14.41 6.63 10.43
C GLU A 486 13.94 5.28 10.97
N MET A 487 14.28 4.21 10.26
CA MET A 487 13.91 2.85 10.66
C MET A 487 15.02 1.85 10.41
N ASN A 488 15.22 0.97 11.38
CA ASN A 488 16.00 -0.26 11.25
C ASN A 488 15.03 -1.45 11.30
N ALA A 489 15.06 -2.31 10.28
CA ALA A 489 14.20 -3.48 10.22
C ALA A 489 14.99 -4.76 10.06
N TYR A 490 14.58 -5.75 10.81
CA TYR A 490 15.09 -7.12 10.80
C TYR A 490 13.96 -8.06 10.42
N GLU A 491 14.22 -8.98 9.51
CA GLU A 491 13.24 -9.97 9.08
C GLU A 491 13.90 -11.32 8.83
N VAL A 492 13.21 -12.38 9.20
CA VAL A 492 13.56 -13.76 8.84
C VAL A 492 12.32 -14.49 8.38
N GLY A 493 12.46 -15.38 7.41
CA GLY A 493 11.29 -16.12 6.94
C GLY A 493 11.60 -17.33 6.09
N LEU A 494 10.52 -17.99 5.72
CA LEU A 494 10.51 -19.19 4.90
C LEU A 494 9.60 -18.99 3.69
N LYS A 495 10.02 -19.50 2.55
CA LYS A 495 9.20 -19.61 1.33
C LYS A 495 9.09 -21.08 0.96
N TYR A 496 7.88 -21.52 0.65
CA TYR A 496 7.59 -22.84 0.15
C TYR A 496 7.03 -22.75 -1.26
N LEU A 497 7.53 -23.59 -2.16
CA LEU A 497 7.07 -23.68 -3.54
C LEU A 497 7.17 -25.12 -4.02
N PHE A 498 6.00 -25.73 -4.27
CA PHE A 498 5.94 -27.08 -4.80
C PHE A 498 4.63 -27.28 -5.57
N GLY A 499 4.72 -27.64 -6.85
CA GLY A 499 3.57 -27.88 -7.71
C GLY A 499 2.60 -26.70 -7.67
N GLY A 500 1.37 -26.96 -7.28
CA GLY A 500 0.33 -25.95 -7.11
C GLY A 500 0.32 -25.26 -5.74
N VAL A 501 1.30 -25.47 -4.85
CA VAL A 501 1.30 -24.88 -3.50
C VAL A 501 2.39 -23.85 -3.37
N ARG A 502 2.03 -22.64 -2.93
CA ARG A 502 2.94 -21.56 -2.55
C ARG A 502 2.64 -21.13 -1.12
N GLY A 503 3.68 -20.98 -0.31
CA GLY A 503 3.54 -20.54 1.07
C GLY A 503 4.65 -19.61 1.48
N THR A 504 4.36 -18.71 2.40
CA THR A 504 5.31 -17.80 3.02
C THR A 504 5.05 -17.70 4.50
N LEU A 505 6.13 -17.56 5.27
CA LEU A 505 6.09 -17.22 6.68
C LEU A 505 7.19 -16.18 6.93
N SER A 506 6.84 -15.07 7.57
CA SER A 506 7.73 -13.99 7.92
C SER A 506 7.59 -13.64 9.40
N LEU A 507 8.72 -13.40 10.07
CA LEU A 507 8.85 -12.81 11.38
C LEU A 507 9.69 -11.55 11.24
N TYR A 508 9.20 -10.42 11.72
CA TYR A 508 9.91 -9.15 11.59
C TYR A 508 9.90 -8.32 12.87
N HIS A 509 10.92 -7.48 12.97
CA HIS A 509 11.04 -6.45 13.99
C HIS A 509 11.47 -5.13 13.34
N HIS A 510 10.68 -4.08 13.55
CA HIS A 510 10.96 -2.73 13.13
C HIS A 510 11.28 -1.86 14.33
N HIS A 511 12.39 -1.15 14.28
CA HIS A 511 12.80 -0.15 15.26
C HIS A 511 12.78 1.23 14.61
N GLY A 512 11.72 2.00 14.86
CA GLY A 512 11.54 3.35 14.38
C GLY A 512 12.15 4.39 15.32
N MET A 513 12.78 5.42 14.74
CA MET A 513 13.39 6.55 15.44
C MET A 513 12.85 7.85 14.86
N ASN A 514 12.65 8.87 15.71
CA ASN A 514 12.08 10.17 15.31
C ASN A 514 10.74 10.03 14.58
N MET A 515 9.95 9.02 14.94
CA MET A 515 8.65 8.78 14.29
C MET A 515 7.75 9.99 14.47
N ILE A 516 7.10 10.42 13.38
CA ILE A 516 6.24 11.59 13.36
C ILE A 516 4.80 11.18 13.62
N ASP A 517 4.15 11.89 14.53
CA ASP A 517 2.72 11.75 14.78
C ASP A 517 2.10 13.09 15.19
N TRP A 518 0.80 13.18 15.06
CA TRP A 518 -0.01 14.21 15.67
C TRP A 518 -0.47 13.72 17.04
N ILE A 519 -0.01 14.39 18.09
CA ILE A 519 -0.39 14.07 19.46
C ILE A 519 -1.13 15.22 20.11
N MET A 520 -1.99 14.89 21.05
CA MET A 520 -2.69 15.83 21.90
C MET A 520 -2.49 15.44 23.36
N ASP A 521 -2.00 16.36 24.17
CA ASP A 521 -1.91 16.16 25.62
C ASP A 521 -3.24 16.59 26.27
N THR A 522 -4.02 15.61 26.70
CA THR A 522 -5.32 15.84 27.33
C THR A 522 -5.22 16.49 28.71
N SER A 523 -4.02 16.51 29.33
CA SER A 523 -3.81 17.22 30.60
C SER A 523 -3.85 18.73 30.44
N GLU A 524 -3.69 19.28 29.20
CA GLU A 524 -3.83 20.71 28.89
C GLU A 524 -5.32 21.17 28.90
N GLY A 525 -6.27 20.25 29.04
CA GLY A 525 -7.70 20.55 29.15
C GLY A 525 -8.26 21.22 27.87
N GLU A 526 -8.93 22.37 28.01
CA GLU A 526 -9.54 23.08 26.88
C GLU A 526 -8.51 23.74 25.93
N GLU A 527 -7.27 23.90 26.37
CA GLU A 527 -6.16 24.43 25.54
C GLU A 527 -5.46 23.34 24.73
N ALA A 528 -5.83 22.06 24.92
CA ALA A 528 -5.24 20.94 24.22
C ALA A 528 -5.41 21.05 22.70
N VAL A 529 -4.30 21.02 21.97
CA VAL A 529 -4.26 21.03 20.50
C VAL A 529 -3.45 19.86 19.98
N TRP A 530 -3.74 19.44 18.76
CA TRP A 530 -2.95 18.45 18.05
C TRP A 530 -1.61 19.05 17.62
N LYS A 531 -0.50 18.53 18.14
CA LYS A 531 0.87 18.98 17.80
C LYS A 531 1.55 17.92 16.95
N SER A 532 2.15 18.30 15.81
CA SER A 532 3.02 17.39 15.08
C SER A 532 4.36 17.30 15.77
N VAL A 533 4.79 16.10 16.12
CA VAL A 533 6.03 15.89 16.89
C VAL A 533 6.79 14.66 16.39
N ASN A 534 8.11 14.65 16.62
CA ASN A 534 8.88 13.42 16.51
C ASN A 534 8.78 12.63 17.82
N HIS A 535 8.13 11.46 17.79
CA HIS A 535 8.23 10.50 18.86
C HIS A 535 9.64 9.92 18.93
N THR A 536 10.09 9.56 20.11
CA THR A 536 11.46 9.11 20.26
C THR A 536 11.70 7.72 19.65
N LYS A 537 10.82 6.75 19.91
CA LYS A 537 10.99 5.35 19.46
C LYS A 537 9.66 4.64 19.32
N LEU A 538 9.56 3.78 18.31
CA LEU A 538 8.44 2.86 18.12
C LEU A 538 9.00 1.49 17.72
N ASN A 539 8.72 0.46 18.52
CA ASN A 539 9.10 -0.91 18.21
C ASN A 539 7.87 -1.67 17.74
N THR A 540 7.98 -2.34 16.61
CA THR A 540 6.91 -3.15 16.02
C THR A 540 7.41 -4.56 15.80
N TRP A 541 6.71 -5.55 16.35
CA TRP A 541 6.90 -6.97 16.07
C TRP A 541 5.75 -7.50 15.27
N GLY A 542 6.03 -8.40 14.34
CA GLY A 542 4.95 -9.00 13.57
C GLY A 542 5.28 -10.37 13.02
N VAL A 543 4.19 -11.08 12.71
CA VAL A 543 4.18 -12.39 12.05
C VAL A 543 3.23 -12.33 10.89
N GLU A 544 3.65 -12.77 9.74
CA GLU A 544 2.82 -12.85 8.53
C GLU A 544 2.97 -14.23 7.89
N THR A 545 1.85 -14.79 7.45
CA THR A 545 1.86 -16.03 6.65
C THR A 545 0.80 -15.94 5.57
N SER A 546 1.11 -16.47 4.40
CA SER A 546 0.18 -16.57 3.28
C SER A 546 0.41 -17.89 2.54
N TRP A 547 -0.68 -18.58 2.21
CA TRP A 547 -0.67 -19.85 1.50
C TRP A 547 -1.66 -19.81 0.35
N LEU A 548 -1.23 -20.22 -0.83
CA LEU A 548 -2.05 -20.41 -2.01
C LEU A 548 -1.93 -21.86 -2.45
N VAL A 549 -3.06 -22.50 -2.68
CA VAL A 549 -3.17 -23.86 -3.24
C VAL A 549 -3.94 -23.77 -4.55
N ASP A 550 -3.28 -24.08 -5.66
CA ASP A 550 -3.87 -24.26 -6.99
C ASP A 550 -4.14 -25.75 -7.17
N LEU A 551 -5.38 -26.16 -6.95
CA LEU A 551 -5.77 -27.57 -6.93
C LEU A 551 -5.60 -28.26 -8.28
N PRO A 552 -5.95 -27.67 -9.43
CA PRO A 552 -5.64 -28.23 -10.75
C PRO A 552 -4.17 -28.52 -10.98
N LYS A 553 -3.30 -27.60 -10.59
CA LYS A 553 -1.83 -27.80 -10.70
C LYS A 553 -1.33 -28.88 -9.75
N LEU A 554 -1.90 -28.94 -8.53
CA LEU A 554 -1.49 -29.91 -7.52
C LEU A 554 -1.95 -31.34 -7.84
N THR A 555 -3.17 -31.51 -8.34
CA THR A 555 -3.81 -32.83 -8.51
C THR A 555 -3.93 -33.30 -9.95
N GLY A 556 -3.73 -32.41 -10.93
CA GLY A 556 -4.05 -32.63 -12.33
C GLY A 556 -5.56 -32.68 -12.64
N TRP A 557 -6.43 -32.51 -11.63
CA TRP A 557 -7.87 -32.56 -11.77
C TRP A 557 -8.48 -31.16 -11.90
N ASP A 558 -9.11 -30.88 -13.02
CA ASP A 558 -9.76 -29.63 -13.33
C ASP A 558 -11.23 -29.63 -12.89
N GLY A 559 -11.46 -29.75 -11.58
CA GLY A 559 -12.77 -29.91 -10.97
C GLY A 559 -13.41 -28.58 -10.49
N PHE A 560 -14.38 -28.74 -9.56
CA PHE A 560 -15.16 -27.65 -8.98
C PHE A 560 -14.29 -26.64 -8.20
N PHE A 561 -13.35 -27.10 -7.37
CA PHE A 561 -12.40 -26.25 -6.63
C PHE A 561 -11.21 -25.91 -7.51
N ARG A 562 -10.87 -24.64 -7.60
CA ARG A 562 -9.72 -24.12 -8.40
C ARG A 562 -8.58 -23.69 -7.51
N THR A 563 -8.79 -22.66 -6.72
CA THR A 563 -7.76 -22.11 -5.85
C THR A 563 -8.30 -21.88 -4.45
N ILE A 564 -7.42 -22.00 -3.46
CA ILE A 564 -7.69 -21.61 -2.08
C ILE A 564 -6.49 -20.76 -1.62
N GLN A 565 -6.77 -19.59 -1.10
CA GLN A 565 -5.75 -18.74 -0.50
C GLN A 565 -6.13 -18.45 0.95
N LEU A 566 -5.16 -18.59 1.85
CA LEU A 566 -5.28 -18.28 3.27
C LEU A 566 -4.13 -17.38 3.71
N GLY A 567 -4.43 -16.36 4.46
CA GLY A 567 -3.42 -15.47 5.02
C GLY A 567 -3.77 -15.03 6.42
N TYR A 568 -2.74 -14.80 7.22
CA TYR A 568 -2.85 -14.26 8.57
C TYR A 568 -1.68 -13.31 8.87
N SER A 569 -1.98 -12.18 9.51
CA SER A 569 -0.98 -11.29 10.09
C SER A 569 -1.30 -10.96 11.55
N TYR A 570 -0.25 -10.83 12.33
CA TYR A 570 -0.26 -10.32 13.70
C TYR A 570 0.78 -9.23 13.85
N ILE A 571 0.41 -8.12 14.47
CA ILE A 571 1.29 -6.99 14.76
C ILE A 571 1.12 -6.61 16.22
N ASP A 572 2.25 -6.35 16.88
CA ASP A 572 2.29 -5.77 18.22
C ASP A 572 3.27 -4.61 18.24
N GLN A 573 2.80 -3.47 18.73
CA GLN A 573 3.61 -2.26 18.87
C GLN A 573 3.82 -1.93 20.33
N ASP A 574 5.08 -1.82 20.72
CA ASP A 574 5.46 -1.36 22.04
C ASP A 574 5.46 0.17 22.08
N LYS A 575 4.70 0.71 23.02
CA LYS A 575 4.40 2.12 23.17
C LYS A 575 4.79 2.58 24.54
N ASP A 576 5.76 3.45 24.61
CA ASP A 576 6.10 4.15 25.85
C ASP A 576 5.44 5.54 25.81
N LEU A 577 4.12 5.60 26.05
CA LEU A 577 3.36 6.85 26.08
C LEU A 577 2.79 7.12 27.45
N ASP A 578 2.84 8.41 27.84
CA ASP A 578 2.06 8.92 28.96
C ASP A 578 0.57 8.69 28.69
N PRO A 579 -0.21 8.20 29.68
CA PRO A 579 -1.66 7.99 29.52
C PRO A 579 -2.45 9.24 29.10
N THR A 580 -1.92 10.43 29.31
CA THR A 580 -2.53 11.70 28.91
C THR A 580 -2.34 12.02 27.42
N ILE A 581 -1.42 11.34 26.74
CA ILE A 581 -1.11 11.58 25.32
C ILE A 581 -2.03 10.75 24.43
N GLN A 582 -2.80 11.42 23.59
CA GLN A 582 -3.53 10.80 22.49
C GLN A 582 -2.71 10.91 21.21
N SER A 583 -2.66 9.83 20.44
CA SER A 583 -2.05 9.74 19.11
C SER A 583 -3.15 9.71 18.05
N LYS A 584 -2.92 10.37 16.90
CA LYS A 584 -3.90 10.45 15.82
C LYS A 584 -3.73 9.33 14.79
N TYR A 585 -2.50 8.91 14.51
CA TYR A 585 -2.22 7.97 13.43
C TYR A 585 -1.28 6.81 13.81
N ALA A 586 -0.18 7.09 14.47
CA ALA A 586 0.89 6.12 14.66
C ALA A 586 0.52 4.94 15.58
N LEU A 587 -0.54 5.08 16.37
CA LEU A 587 -0.95 4.08 17.35
C LEU A 587 -2.26 3.36 17.00
N GLU A 588 -2.81 3.61 15.83
CA GLU A 588 -3.96 2.89 15.29
C GLU A 588 -3.50 1.93 14.19
N TYR A 589 -3.43 0.64 14.46
CA TYR A 589 -2.97 -0.37 13.53
C TYR A 589 -3.82 -1.64 13.58
N LEU A 590 -3.80 -2.44 12.51
CA LEU A 590 -4.41 -3.77 12.51
C LEU A 590 -3.55 -4.73 13.33
N LYS A 591 -4.05 -5.12 14.50
CA LYS A 591 -3.39 -6.11 15.37
C LYS A 591 -3.48 -7.50 14.76
N HIS A 592 -4.65 -7.86 14.28
CA HIS A 592 -4.91 -9.14 13.63
C HIS A 592 -5.63 -8.94 12.30
N LYS A 593 -5.23 -9.69 11.29
CA LYS A 593 -5.91 -9.77 10.01
C LYS A 593 -5.93 -11.22 9.51
N VAL A 594 -7.09 -11.69 9.09
CA VAL A 594 -7.27 -12.97 8.38
C VAL A 594 -7.87 -12.66 7.01
N VAL A 595 -7.34 -13.28 5.97
CA VAL A 595 -7.88 -13.27 4.62
C VAL A 595 -8.01 -14.71 4.15
N ALA A 596 -9.19 -15.09 3.67
CA ALA A 596 -9.43 -16.38 3.03
C ALA A 596 -10.15 -16.15 1.71
N GLN A 597 -9.65 -16.72 0.63
CA GLN A 597 -10.24 -16.60 -0.69
C GLN A 597 -10.34 -17.98 -1.33
N ALA A 598 -11.38 -18.20 -2.12
CA ALA A 598 -11.55 -19.44 -2.88
C ALA A 598 -12.20 -19.18 -4.23
N ASP A 599 -11.65 -19.82 -5.27
CA ASP A 599 -12.20 -19.84 -6.61
C ASP A 599 -12.84 -21.18 -6.89
N PHE A 600 -14.03 -21.13 -7.46
CA PHE A 600 -14.81 -22.31 -7.85
C PHE A 600 -15.17 -22.22 -9.32
N ARG A 601 -15.10 -23.34 -10.04
CA ARG A 601 -15.74 -23.51 -11.35
C ARG A 601 -17.10 -24.17 -11.14
N ILE A 602 -18.19 -23.41 -11.29
CA ILE A 602 -19.55 -23.91 -11.11
C ILE A 602 -19.97 -24.74 -12.33
N TRP A 603 -19.75 -24.21 -13.54
CA TRP A 603 -20.09 -24.87 -14.78
C TRP A 603 -19.42 -24.19 -15.97
N ARG A 604 -18.68 -24.91 -16.79
CA ARG A 604 -17.98 -24.41 -18.00
C ARG A 604 -17.22 -23.10 -17.71
N GLN A 605 -17.74 -21.97 -18.21
CA GLN A 605 -17.20 -20.62 -18.07
C GLN A 605 -17.77 -19.86 -16.86
N LEU A 606 -18.69 -20.48 -16.09
CA LEU A 606 -19.27 -19.90 -14.89
C LEU A 606 -18.37 -20.18 -13.69
N GLY A 607 -17.75 -19.13 -13.18
CA GLY A 607 -16.90 -19.15 -11.98
C GLY A 607 -17.53 -18.39 -10.82
N LEU A 608 -17.24 -18.82 -9.61
CA LEU A 608 -17.57 -18.12 -8.37
C LEU A 608 -16.28 -17.88 -7.60
N HIS A 609 -16.06 -16.63 -7.23
CA HIS A 609 -15.04 -16.21 -6.27
C HIS A 609 -15.70 -15.83 -4.96
N VAL A 610 -15.14 -16.29 -3.85
CA VAL A 610 -15.58 -15.93 -2.49
C VAL A 610 -14.39 -15.46 -1.70
N ALA A 611 -14.52 -14.33 -1.03
CA ALA A 611 -13.48 -13.74 -0.22
C ALA A 611 -14.02 -13.41 1.19
N TYR A 612 -13.31 -13.87 2.20
CA TYR A 612 -13.59 -13.59 3.61
C TYR A 612 -12.44 -12.79 4.21
N ARG A 613 -12.76 -11.78 5.03
CA ARG A 613 -11.81 -11.00 5.81
C ARG A 613 -12.29 -10.86 7.24
N TRP A 614 -11.39 -11.07 8.19
CA TRP A 614 -11.57 -10.71 9.58
C TRP A 614 -10.45 -9.78 10.01
N GLN A 615 -10.79 -8.71 10.74
CA GLN A 615 -9.88 -7.67 11.13
C GLN A 615 -10.15 -7.25 12.58
N ASP A 616 -9.06 -7.07 13.35
CA ASP A 616 -9.07 -6.53 14.71
C ASP A 616 -8.07 -5.39 14.79
N ARG A 617 -8.55 -4.19 15.11
CA ARG A 617 -7.79 -2.94 15.13
C ARG A 617 -7.59 -2.45 16.54
N VAL A 618 -6.37 -2.04 16.87
CA VAL A 618 -6.05 -1.28 18.09
C VAL A 618 -6.36 0.20 17.83
N GLY A 619 -6.89 0.86 18.84
CA GLY A 619 -7.19 2.28 18.80
C GLY A 619 -8.59 2.60 19.34
N ASN A 620 -8.82 3.87 19.59
CA ASN A 620 -10.10 4.41 20.05
C ASN A 620 -10.38 5.71 19.30
N TYR A 621 -11.66 6.02 19.16
CA TYR A 621 -12.07 7.29 18.59
C TYR A 621 -13.06 8.01 19.50
N GLN A 622 -13.03 9.34 19.49
CA GLN A 622 -14.02 10.16 20.16
C GLN A 622 -15.37 10.00 19.48
N ALA A 623 -16.37 9.51 20.19
CA ALA A 623 -17.72 9.38 19.63
C ALA A 623 -18.40 10.75 19.50
N TYR A 624 -19.07 10.96 18.36
CA TYR A 624 -19.91 12.12 18.08
C TYR A 624 -21.35 11.70 17.78
N GLN A 625 -22.29 12.51 18.20
CA GLN A 625 -23.69 12.35 17.87
C GLN A 625 -24.29 13.72 17.54
N GLN A 626 -24.96 13.83 16.39
CA GLN A 626 -25.57 15.09 15.91
C GLN A 626 -24.59 16.28 15.92
N GLY A 627 -23.33 16.05 15.51
CA GLY A 627 -22.29 17.07 15.46
C GLY A 627 -21.66 17.45 16.80
N ALA A 628 -22.10 16.86 17.92
CA ALA A 628 -21.56 17.10 19.25
C ALA A 628 -20.75 15.90 19.76
N ALA A 629 -19.61 16.18 20.41
CA ALA A 629 -18.83 15.15 21.09
C ALA A 629 -19.61 14.59 22.28
N THR A 630 -19.69 13.27 22.39
CA THR A 630 -20.38 12.59 23.50
C THR A 630 -19.53 12.49 24.77
N GLY A 631 -18.25 12.86 24.72
CA GLY A 631 -17.28 12.67 25.79
C GLY A 631 -16.76 11.22 25.92
N ALA A 632 -17.30 10.27 25.13
CA ALA A 632 -16.92 8.87 25.20
C ALA A 632 -15.83 8.52 24.18
N LEU A 633 -14.77 7.81 24.63
CA LEU A 633 -13.82 7.14 23.75
C LEU A 633 -14.33 5.71 23.47
N VAL A 634 -14.52 5.39 22.20
CA VAL A 634 -15.05 4.11 21.75
C VAL A 634 -13.91 3.30 21.08
N PRO A 635 -13.62 2.08 21.56
CA PRO A 635 -12.63 1.23 20.89
C PRO A 635 -13.16 0.70 19.56
N TYR A 636 -12.26 0.48 18.60
CA TYR A 636 -12.63 -0.24 17.38
C TYR A 636 -13.03 -1.69 17.72
N SER A 637 -14.14 -2.13 17.15
CA SER A 637 -14.63 -3.51 17.33
C SER A 637 -14.15 -4.39 16.17
N PRO A 638 -13.70 -5.63 16.43
CA PRO A 638 -13.39 -6.59 15.38
C PRO A 638 -14.60 -6.86 14.48
N TYR A 639 -14.34 -7.08 13.20
CA TYR A 639 -15.41 -7.37 12.25
C TYR A 639 -15.01 -8.42 11.20
N SER A 640 -16.05 -9.09 10.66
CA SER A 640 -15.95 -10.06 9.57
C SER A 640 -16.71 -9.55 8.36
N LEU A 641 -16.13 -9.69 7.18
CA LEU A 641 -16.75 -9.38 5.89
C LEU A 641 -16.67 -10.61 4.98
N LEU A 642 -17.72 -10.82 4.22
CA LEU A 642 -17.79 -11.86 3.19
C LEU A 642 -18.21 -11.20 1.89
N ASP A 643 -17.40 -11.38 0.86
CA ASP A 643 -17.60 -10.83 -0.48
C ASP A 643 -17.68 -11.98 -1.47
N ALA A 644 -18.47 -11.84 -2.53
CA ALA A 644 -18.57 -12.86 -3.58
C ALA A 644 -18.77 -12.24 -4.96
N ARG A 645 -18.24 -12.90 -5.99
CA ARG A 645 -18.43 -12.55 -7.40
C ARG A 645 -18.73 -13.81 -8.21
N LEU A 646 -19.87 -13.81 -8.89
CA LEU A 646 -20.26 -14.81 -9.86
C LEU A 646 -20.04 -14.22 -11.25
N ALA A 647 -19.23 -14.90 -12.08
CA ALA A 647 -18.85 -14.40 -13.39
C ALA A 647 -18.96 -15.48 -14.46
N TRP A 648 -19.52 -15.12 -15.61
CA TRP A 648 -19.44 -15.86 -16.86
C TRP A 648 -18.38 -15.21 -17.74
N ASP A 649 -17.28 -15.92 -18.02
CA ASP A 649 -16.14 -15.42 -18.79
C ASP A 649 -16.04 -16.16 -20.13
N ALA A 650 -16.59 -15.55 -21.19
CA ALA A 650 -16.52 -16.03 -22.56
C ALA A 650 -15.36 -15.36 -23.32
N ASP A 651 -15.01 -15.89 -24.50
CA ASP A 651 -13.86 -15.42 -25.29
C ASP A 651 -13.93 -13.92 -25.62
N ARG A 652 -15.14 -13.40 -25.90
CA ARG A 652 -15.34 -12.00 -26.30
C ARG A 652 -16.03 -11.14 -25.26
N TYR A 653 -16.67 -11.72 -24.25
CA TYR A 653 -17.38 -10.94 -23.25
C TYR A 653 -17.33 -11.62 -21.88
N LYS A 654 -17.41 -10.79 -20.87
CA LYS A 654 -17.55 -11.21 -19.47
C LYS A 654 -18.76 -10.52 -18.87
N VAL A 655 -19.62 -11.28 -18.21
CA VAL A 655 -20.76 -10.77 -17.43
C VAL A 655 -20.60 -11.24 -16.00
N TYR A 656 -20.86 -10.37 -15.03
CA TYR A 656 -20.73 -10.76 -13.63
C TYR A 656 -21.73 -10.01 -12.74
N VAL A 657 -22.00 -10.65 -11.61
CA VAL A 657 -22.68 -10.05 -10.46
C VAL A 657 -21.75 -10.20 -9.27
N GLU A 658 -21.62 -9.17 -8.48
CA GLU A 658 -20.86 -9.22 -7.23
C GLU A 658 -21.65 -8.60 -6.09
N ALA A 659 -21.37 -9.12 -4.90
CA ALA A 659 -21.92 -8.60 -3.66
C ALA A 659 -20.81 -8.49 -2.62
N ASN A 660 -20.67 -7.32 -2.02
CA ASN A 660 -19.76 -7.06 -0.93
C ASN A 660 -20.52 -7.01 0.38
N ASN A 661 -19.82 -7.38 1.48
CA ASN A 661 -20.37 -7.41 2.83
C ASN A 661 -21.68 -8.22 2.91
N LEU A 662 -21.69 -9.44 2.41
CA LEU A 662 -22.84 -10.35 2.45
C LEU A 662 -23.35 -10.65 3.87
N LEU A 663 -22.50 -10.44 4.89
CA LEU A 663 -22.85 -10.58 6.29
C LEU A 663 -23.64 -9.35 6.82
N ASN A 664 -23.81 -8.33 5.99
CA ASN A 664 -24.48 -7.06 6.32
C ASN A 664 -23.96 -6.43 7.61
N LYS A 665 -22.64 -6.49 7.82
CA LYS A 665 -22.00 -5.99 9.04
C LYS A 665 -21.84 -4.47 8.96
N THR A 666 -22.27 -3.75 9.98
CA THR A 666 -21.85 -2.36 10.19
C THR A 666 -20.44 -2.36 10.77
N TYR A 667 -19.52 -1.67 10.13
CA TYR A 667 -18.11 -1.61 10.55
C TYR A 667 -17.52 -0.22 10.26
N TYR A 668 -16.40 0.07 10.90
CA TYR A 668 -15.71 1.36 10.84
C TYR A 668 -14.23 1.16 10.56
N ASP A 669 -13.74 1.71 9.45
CA ASP A 669 -12.30 1.86 9.20
C ASP A 669 -11.76 3.11 9.89
N HIS A 670 -12.57 4.19 9.91
CA HIS A 670 -12.39 5.40 10.69
C HIS A 670 -13.58 5.64 11.59
N GLY A 671 -13.34 6.12 12.80
CA GLY A 671 -14.38 6.40 13.77
C GLY A 671 -15.43 7.40 13.24
N ASN A 672 -16.69 7.22 13.61
CA ASN A 672 -17.84 8.00 13.20
C ASN A 672 -18.24 7.89 11.71
N ILE A 673 -17.51 7.13 10.89
CA ILE A 673 -17.79 6.96 9.46
C ILE A 673 -18.13 5.49 9.21
N PRO A 674 -19.43 5.11 9.25
CA PRO A 674 -19.85 3.74 8.98
C PRO A 674 -19.57 3.37 7.52
N GLN A 675 -19.14 2.14 7.29
CA GLN A 675 -18.94 1.59 5.97
C GLN A 675 -20.22 0.89 5.46
N PRO A 676 -20.40 0.73 4.13
CA PRO A 676 -21.61 0.17 3.54
C PRO A 676 -21.96 -1.21 4.08
N GLY A 677 -23.24 -1.50 4.25
CA GLY A 677 -23.81 -2.84 4.41
C GLY A 677 -23.67 -3.66 3.13
N ILE A 678 -24.68 -4.46 2.80
CA ILE A 678 -24.66 -5.23 1.54
C ILE A 678 -24.65 -4.27 0.34
N TRP A 679 -23.71 -4.48 -0.54
CA TRP A 679 -23.55 -3.74 -1.78
C TRP A 679 -23.55 -4.70 -2.95
N VAL A 680 -24.52 -4.58 -3.86
CA VAL A 680 -24.66 -5.45 -5.03
C VAL A 680 -24.39 -4.65 -6.30
N LYS A 681 -23.61 -5.23 -7.21
CA LYS A 681 -23.23 -4.64 -8.50
C LYS A 681 -23.29 -5.69 -9.58
N ALA A 682 -23.55 -5.26 -10.80
CA ALA A 682 -23.48 -6.10 -11.99
C ALA A 682 -22.72 -5.37 -13.10
N GLY A 683 -21.99 -6.11 -13.90
CA GLY A 683 -21.18 -5.52 -14.96
C GLY A 683 -21.01 -6.43 -16.16
N VAL A 684 -20.63 -5.77 -17.27
CA VAL A 684 -20.28 -6.41 -18.53
C VAL A 684 -19.00 -5.79 -19.08
N SER A 685 -18.10 -6.63 -19.59
CA SER A 685 -17.01 -6.19 -20.45
C SER A 685 -17.07 -6.89 -21.81
N TRP A 686 -16.70 -6.19 -22.87
CA TRP A 686 -16.73 -6.66 -24.23
C TRP A 686 -15.41 -6.40 -24.93
N ARG A 687 -14.78 -7.47 -25.45
CA ARG A 687 -13.60 -7.39 -26.33
C ARG A 687 -14.10 -7.25 -27.77
N ILE A 688 -13.80 -6.13 -28.40
CA ILE A 688 -14.25 -5.79 -29.76
C ILE A 688 -13.41 -6.58 -30.77
N PHE A 689 -12.06 -6.62 -30.56
CA PHE A 689 -11.11 -7.42 -31.35
C PHE A 689 -9.84 -7.68 -30.57
#